data_b7167e920961b0ad716fcd949e7aae3c
#
_entry.id   b7167e920961b0ad716fcd949e7aae3c
#
_cell.length_a   1.000
_cell.length_b   1.000
_cell.length_c   1.000
_cell.angle_alpha   90.00
_cell.angle_beta   90.00
_cell.angle_gamma   90.00
#
_symmetry.space_group_name_H-M   'P 1'
#
loop_
_entity.id
_entity.type
_entity.pdbx_description
1 polymer ?
#
loop_
_entity_poly.entity_id
_entity_poly.type
_entity_poly.pdbx_seq_one_letter_code
_entity_poly.pdbx_strand_id
1 'polypeptide(L)'
;MKFPRLLPALFLNASILSSVLTGSAFSAETETVTVNPAKSEIVIAAGASGEAPASAAAELQKHLKLITGAEISIVAEDQVTKGYYPFYVGIIAPGDETPLKPEEARRRITKDGTYLYGSDERGSPGLDFAVYGFLEEELGVRWTEPGDLGIAVIEQTPLKLKIGAAQWHPEMLLRKIRTSWRPNKNPDQPIQVPAYVKEFADFIRSPEAHEKLAEDVFIWQKRMRMGAHGTPNYGHAFTTWWKQYGETHPDYFALKADGKRTPEERFSSKSIYTEDNPRGFQNIKLCVSNPAVVEQIIENWMAQGGPARTEWVNVCENDVPPVNYCECAACQALDVPKPGEEPMKHLTDRYVYLTNAVARRAREIDPAAGAVMYAYDRTIDPPRKLKLEPNVAVAMVPTTTELDQLEAYYKGWSEAGAKTLLLRPNYHTYFATTVIPPGYEKHMYDVFQTAYKYGARAADYDSLIGFWPITGLSDYVLARTFSDPDKPFEYWTHRYFEAYGPAAPEVEKYFAYWREEVWDKRLHPNLNKIVTEGKYFNFVRGLTWSLGDYYNEEDFDKTDVFLAEAAAQKLTPAQRARLDQLILGNTHARLTFNAITDKGQAQLVAAKKLHAFREAHKNDLNINWIGVCASESHFGDPAKQKIAVNLGEFAMPWLQTGIAWRFKLDPEDVGAKEGWSEMNWEDTEDWEKLRVDSNWENPYRSETDPDLVARLKDYNGVGWYSIQLVLPSELEGNPVLLYLGSVGGSLQVYINGRLAGSYEDKDPANPSSPVTIDIGPEIDWAQRFQMITLRVDDRGAAKGGINGGVWIVGAPEENMAAADRAQTERPGS
;
A
#
# COMPACT_ATOMS: atom_id res chain seq x y z
N MET A 1 -0.60 -47.26 45.00
CA MET A 1 -1.59 -48.34 45.32
C MET A 1 -2.59 -48.43 44.20
N LYS A 2 -2.55 -49.60 43.56
CA LYS A 2 -3.59 -50.33 42.87
C LYS A 2 -4.63 -49.60 42.02
N PHE A 3 -4.57 -49.83 40.75
CA PHE A 3 -5.66 -49.94 39.77
C PHE A 3 -6.71 -51.00 40.20
N PRO A 4 -7.95 -50.99 39.69
CA PRO A 4 -8.19 -51.93 38.61
C PRO A 4 -8.96 -51.37 37.39
N ARG A 5 -8.64 -52.03 36.28
CA ARG A 5 -9.36 -52.09 35.00
C ARG A 5 -10.78 -52.71 35.17
N LEU A 6 -11.66 -52.37 34.20
CA LEU A 6 -12.45 -53.36 33.46
C LEU A 6 -13.28 -52.71 32.34
N LEU A 7 -13.06 -53.15 31.14
CA LEU A 7 -13.88 -53.22 29.91
C LEU A 7 -14.97 -54.32 30.11
N PRO A 8 -15.93 -54.63 29.19
CA PRO A 8 -16.10 -54.16 27.79
C PRO A 8 -17.57 -53.96 27.30
N ALA A 9 -17.70 -53.33 26.14
CA ALA A 9 -18.54 -53.67 24.98
C ALA A 9 -20.06 -53.95 25.11
N LEU A 10 -20.79 -53.25 24.27
CA LEU A 10 -21.89 -53.86 23.53
C LEU A 10 -22.07 -53.18 22.18
N PHE A 11 -21.75 -53.94 21.14
CA PHE A 11 -22.12 -53.65 19.75
C PHE A 11 -23.62 -53.85 19.59
N LEU A 12 -24.33 -52.86 19.01
CA LEU A 12 -25.64 -53.12 18.42
C LEU A 12 -25.50 -52.85 16.89
N ASN A 13 -25.47 -53.91 16.13
CA ASN A 13 -25.64 -53.93 14.69
C ASN A 13 -27.04 -53.49 14.32
N ALA A 14 -27.16 -52.37 13.61
CA ALA A 14 -28.35 -52.08 12.82
C ALA A 14 -27.98 -52.22 11.35
N SER A 15 -28.32 -53.40 10.82
CA SER A 15 -28.27 -53.67 9.40
C SER A 15 -29.37 -52.86 8.69
N ILE A 16 -28.96 -51.82 7.98
CA ILE A 16 -29.85 -51.16 7.00
C ILE A 16 -29.52 -51.76 5.62
N LEU A 17 -30.53 -52.38 5.03
CA LEU A 17 -30.54 -52.90 3.67
C LEU A 17 -30.14 -51.79 2.68
N SER A 18 -29.00 -51.96 2.04
CA SER A 18 -28.66 -51.25 0.82
C SER A 18 -29.52 -51.82 -0.32
N SER A 19 -30.59 -51.11 -0.69
CA SER A 19 -31.18 -51.26 -2.01
C SER A 19 -30.26 -50.59 -3.00
N VAL A 20 -29.52 -51.39 -3.74
CA VAL A 20 -28.76 -50.96 -4.92
C VAL A 20 -29.78 -50.51 -5.98
N LEU A 21 -30.10 -49.25 -6.00
CA LEU A 21 -30.65 -48.60 -7.18
C LEU A 21 -29.46 -48.28 -8.07
N THR A 22 -29.24 -49.16 -9.06
CA THR A 22 -28.47 -48.87 -10.27
C THR A 22 -29.23 -47.79 -11.06
N GLY A 23 -29.15 -46.56 -10.58
CA GLY A 23 -29.47 -45.40 -11.37
C GLY A 23 -28.28 -45.15 -12.29
N SER A 24 -28.37 -45.51 -13.55
CA SER A 24 -27.55 -44.93 -14.60
C SER A 24 -27.68 -43.41 -14.49
N ALA A 25 -26.65 -42.75 -13.95
CA ALA A 25 -26.50 -41.32 -14.11
C ALA A 25 -26.29 -41.08 -15.62
N PHE A 26 -27.36 -40.85 -16.33
CA PHE A 26 -27.29 -40.13 -17.59
C PHE A 26 -26.70 -38.75 -17.22
N SER A 27 -25.43 -38.51 -17.51
CA SER A 27 -24.91 -37.16 -17.68
C SER A 27 -25.72 -36.61 -18.85
N ALA A 28 -26.70 -35.77 -18.54
CA ALA A 28 -27.35 -34.97 -19.57
C ALA A 28 -26.21 -34.25 -20.31
N GLU A 29 -25.96 -34.59 -21.56
CA GLU A 29 -25.01 -33.86 -22.39
C GLU A 29 -25.48 -32.42 -22.38
N THR A 30 -24.63 -31.51 -21.83
CA THR A 30 -24.91 -30.11 -21.77
C THR A 30 -25.01 -29.60 -23.21
N GLU A 31 -26.18 -29.18 -23.62
CA GLU A 31 -26.44 -28.71 -25.00
C GLU A 31 -25.49 -27.55 -25.31
N THR A 32 -24.78 -27.57 -26.42
CA THR A 32 -23.82 -26.55 -26.83
C THR A 32 -24.22 -25.97 -28.18
N VAL A 33 -23.89 -24.70 -28.38
CA VAL A 33 -23.92 -24.03 -29.68
C VAL A 33 -22.54 -23.83 -30.21
N THR A 34 -22.31 -24.11 -31.48
CA THR A 34 -21.04 -23.85 -32.17
C THR A 34 -21.16 -22.56 -32.95
N VAL A 35 -20.35 -21.58 -32.59
CA VAL A 35 -20.41 -20.24 -33.15
C VAL A 35 -19.20 -20.00 -34.05
N ASN A 36 -19.44 -19.63 -35.29
CA ASN A 36 -18.41 -19.21 -36.23
C ASN A 36 -18.13 -17.71 -36.06
N PRO A 37 -16.90 -17.35 -35.58
CA PRO A 37 -16.56 -15.92 -35.35
C PRO A 37 -16.70 -15.05 -36.60
N ALA A 38 -16.43 -15.57 -37.79
CA ALA A 38 -16.55 -14.83 -39.06
C ALA A 38 -18.00 -14.55 -39.47
N LYS A 39 -18.96 -15.16 -38.76
CA LYS A 39 -20.41 -14.95 -38.92
C LYS A 39 -21.04 -14.57 -37.58
N SER A 40 -20.42 -13.67 -36.88
CA SER A 40 -20.90 -13.19 -35.57
C SER A 40 -20.74 -11.68 -35.49
N GLU A 41 -21.55 -11.06 -34.65
CA GLU A 41 -21.58 -9.63 -34.39
C GLU A 41 -21.79 -9.38 -32.91
N ILE A 42 -21.17 -8.33 -32.38
CA ILE A 42 -21.44 -7.80 -31.04
C ILE A 42 -22.49 -6.71 -31.20
N VAL A 43 -23.59 -6.83 -30.47
CA VAL A 43 -24.77 -6.01 -30.65
C VAL A 43 -25.03 -5.16 -29.42
N ILE A 44 -25.11 -3.85 -29.61
CA ILE A 44 -25.52 -2.90 -28.58
C ILE A 44 -26.87 -2.25 -28.94
N ALA A 45 -27.64 -1.78 -27.96
CA ALA A 45 -28.94 -1.14 -28.21
C ALA A 45 -28.78 0.09 -29.13
N ALA A 46 -29.75 0.26 -30.04
CA ALA A 46 -29.78 1.40 -30.93
C ALA A 46 -29.87 2.71 -30.12
N GLY A 47 -28.93 3.63 -30.34
CA GLY A 47 -28.87 4.88 -29.61
C GLY A 47 -28.20 4.80 -28.22
N ALA A 48 -27.75 3.63 -27.77
CA ALA A 48 -26.94 3.48 -26.57
C ALA A 48 -25.49 4.00 -26.82
N SER A 49 -25.39 5.30 -27.11
CA SER A 49 -24.13 6.03 -27.16
C SER A 49 -23.56 6.28 -25.74
N GLY A 50 -24.19 5.68 -24.71
CA GLY A 50 -23.70 5.71 -23.35
C GLY A 50 -22.37 4.98 -23.24
N GLU A 51 -21.44 5.50 -22.45
CA GLU A 51 -20.07 4.96 -22.31
C GLU A 51 -20.03 3.48 -21.88
N ALA A 52 -20.95 3.02 -21.02
CA ALA A 52 -20.91 1.68 -20.45
C ALA A 52 -21.15 0.55 -21.47
N PRO A 53 -22.20 0.54 -22.32
CA PRO A 53 -22.40 -0.54 -23.29
C PRO A 53 -21.31 -0.59 -24.36
N ALA A 54 -20.84 0.57 -24.81
CA ALA A 54 -19.76 0.65 -25.80
C ALA A 54 -18.42 0.13 -25.24
N SER A 55 -18.09 0.50 -24.01
CA SER A 55 -16.88 0.04 -23.32
C SER A 55 -16.93 -1.48 -23.08
N ALA A 56 -18.03 -2.01 -22.58
CA ALA A 56 -18.22 -3.45 -22.36
C ALA A 56 -18.17 -4.26 -23.67
N ALA A 57 -18.75 -3.73 -24.76
CA ALA A 57 -18.66 -4.34 -26.08
C ALA A 57 -17.24 -4.34 -26.65
N ALA A 58 -16.47 -3.25 -26.44
CA ALA A 58 -15.06 -3.18 -26.84
C ALA A 58 -14.18 -4.18 -26.07
N GLU A 59 -14.41 -4.35 -24.77
CA GLU A 59 -13.71 -5.39 -23.96
C GLU A 59 -14.08 -6.80 -24.47
N LEU A 60 -15.33 -7.07 -24.78
CA LEU A 60 -15.74 -8.35 -25.37
C LEU A 60 -15.05 -8.56 -26.74
N GLN A 61 -15.04 -7.56 -27.61
CA GLN A 61 -14.42 -7.61 -28.94
C GLN A 61 -12.93 -7.93 -28.84
N LYS A 62 -12.20 -7.21 -27.96
CA LYS A 62 -10.77 -7.42 -27.71
C LYS A 62 -10.47 -8.87 -27.34
N HIS A 63 -11.21 -9.42 -26.39
CA HIS A 63 -10.98 -10.79 -25.92
C HIS A 63 -11.40 -11.84 -26.94
N LEU A 64 -12.52 -11.67 -27.63
CA LEU A 64 -12.93 -12.57 -28.70
C LEU A 64 -11.91 -12.60 -29.84
N LYS A 65 -11.31 -11.45 -30.17
CA LYS A 65 -10.21 -11.40 -31.15
C LYS A 65 -8.99 -12.18 -30.69
N LEU A 66 -8.60 -12.07 -29.40
CA LEU A 66 -7.49 -12.86 -28.83
C LEU A 66 -7.79 -14.37 -28.85
N ILE A 67 -9.03 -14.76 -28.59
CA ILE A 67 -9.46 -16.17 -28.53
C ILE A 67 -9.59 -16.79 -29.92
N THR A 68 -10.13 -16.04 -30.89
CA THR A 68 -10.56 -16.60 -32.19
C THR A 68 -9.69 -16.18 -33.36
N GLY A 69 -8.87 -15.14 -33.20
CA GLY A 69 -8.13 -14.47 -34.26
C GLY A 69 -9.00 -13.58 -35.18
N ALA A 70 -10.32 -13.59 -35.02
CA ALA A 70 -11.25 -12.85 -35.85
C ALA A 70 -11.65 -11.50 -35.26
N GLU A 71 -11.73 -10.49 -36.09
CA GLU A 71 -12.32 -9.18 -35.72
C GLU A 71 -13.84 -9.27 -35.84
N ILE A 72 -14.57 -9.25 -34.71
CA ILE A 72 -16.03 -9.31 -34.68
C ILE A 72 -16.53 -7.87 -34.58
N SER A 73 -17.38 -7.44 -35.55
CA SER A 73 -17.87 -6.06 -35.60
C SER A 73 -18.85 -5.76 -34.48
N ILE A 74 -18.79 -4.53 -33.96
CA ILE A 74 -19.82 -3.98 -33.06
C ILE A 74 -20.83 -3.24 -33.90
N VAL A 75 -22.11 -3.59 -33.78
CA VAL A 75 -23.23 -3.03 -34.54
C VAL A 75 -24.39 -2.63 -33.63
N ALA A 76 -25.24 -1.73 -34.11
CA ALA A 76 -26.50 -1.43 -33.42
C ALA A 76 -27.54 -2.55 -33.62
N GLU A 77 -28.49 -2.69 -32.69
CA GLU A 77 -29.53 -3.74 -32.72
C GLU A 77 -30.35 -3.75 -33.99
N ASP A 78 -30.60 -2.59 -34.60
CA ASP A 78 -31.35 -2.43 -35.86
C ASP A 78 -30.48 -2.75 -37.10
N GLN A 79 -29.21 -3.02 -36.95
CA GLN A 79 -28.22 -3.27 -38.03
C GLN A 79 -27.71 -4.73 -38.05
N VAL A 80 -28.28 -5.60 -37.25
CA VAL A 80 -27.82 -7.01 -37.16
C VAL A 80 -27.93 -7.73 -38.49
N THR A 81 -26.86 -8.32 -38.96
CA THR A 81 -26.80 -9.06 -40.22
C THR A 81 -27.57 -10.39 -40.12
N LYS A 82 -28.54 -10.58 -41.02
CA LYS A 82 -29.33 -11.83 -41.03
C LYS A 82 -28.43 -13.06 -41.18
N GLY A 83 -28.59 -13.99 -40.22
CA GLY A 83 -27.86 -15.26 -40.21
C GLY A 83 -26.46 -15.20 -39.50
N TYR A 84 -26.12 -14.05 -38.93
CA TYR A 84 -25.00 -13.93 -38.03
C TYR A 84 -25.45 -14.28 -36.60
N TYR A 85 -24.49 -14.78 -35.79
CA TYR A 85 -24.72 -15.06 -34.38
C TYR A 85 -24.45 -13.80 -33.55
N PRO A 86 -25.46 -13.25 -32.88
CA PRO A 86 -25.30 -12.03 -32.11
C PRO A 86 -24.80 -12.29 -30.67
N PHE A 87 -23.88 -11.46 -30.23
CA PHE A 87 -23.55 -11.29 -28.83
C PHE A 87 -24.15 -9.96 -28.36
N TYR A 88 -25.30 -10.02 -27.73
CA TYR A 88 -25.99 -8.84 -27.21
C TYR A 88 -25.37 -8.35 -25.92
N VAL A 89 -24.93 -7.09 -25.88
CA VAL A 89 -24.28 -6.43 -24.72
C VAL A 89 -25.17 -5.28 -24.22
N GLY A 90 -25.63 -5.38 -22.98
CA GLY A 90 -26.57 -4.41 -22.38
C GLY A 90 -28.02 -4.57 -22.81
N ILE A 91 -28.34 -5.64 -23.56
CA ILE A 91 -29.71 -5.95 -23.99
C ILE A 91 -30.20 -7.13 -23.15
N ILE A 92 -31.38 -6.93 -22.51
CA ILE A 92 -31.99 -7.94 -21.63
C ILE A 92 -32.51 -9.10 -22.49
N ALA A 93 -32.24 -10.32 -22.03
CA ALA A 93 -32.70 -11.52 -22.72
C ALA A 93 -34.25 -11.59 -22.76
N PRO A 94 -34.87 -11.99 -23.90
CA PRO A 94 -36.32 -12.11 -24.01
C PRO A 94 -36.92 -12.97 -22.90
N GLY A 95 -37.97 -12.46 -22.24
CA GLY A 95 -38.65 -13.13 -21.15
C GLY A 95 -37.98 -13.07 -19.77
N ASP A 96 -36.90 -12.29 -19.62
CA ASP A 96 -36.36 -11.96 -18.31
C ASP A 96 -36.86 -10.57 -17.90
N GLU A 97 -37.93 -10.54 -17.13
CA GLU A 97 -38.52 -9.31 -16.59
C GLU A 97 -38.12 -9.03 -15.14
N THR A 98 -37.25 -9.87 -14.59
CA THR A 98 -36.83 -9.74 -13.18
C THR A 98 -35.94 -8.49 -13.00
N PRO A 99 -36.27 -7.57 -12.09
CA PRO A 99 -35.42 -6.42 -11.83
C PRO A 99 -34.00 -6.79 -11.44
N LEU A 100 -33.01 -6.06 -11.95
CA LEU A 100 -31.63 -6.22 -11.62
C LEU A 100 -31.30 -5.57 -10.26
N LYS A 101 -30.55 -6.26 -9.44
CA LYS A 101 -29.99 -5.68 -8.21
C LYS A 101 -28.71 -4.89 -8.54
N PRO A 102 -28.26 -3.99 -7.66
CA PRO A 102 -26.99 -3.31 -7.84
C PRO A 102 -25.84 -4.31 -8.06
N GLU A 103 -24.97 -4.06 -9.04
CA GLU A 103 -23.86 -4.92 -9.44
C GLU A 103 -24.25 -6.34 -9.94
N GLU A 104 -25.53 -6.64 -10.11
CA GLU A 104 -25.94 -7.93 -10.63
C GLU A 104 -25.59 -8.06 -12.11
N ALA A 105 -25.05 -9.23 -12.47
CA ALA A 105 -24.67 -9.63 -13.81
C ALA A 105 -25.42 -10.88 -14.22
N ARG A 106 -26.00 -10.88 -15.42
CA ARG A 106 -26.70 -12.03 -16.00
C ARG A 106 -26.17 -12.34 -17.40
N ARG A 107 -26.17 -13.61 -17.72
CA ARG A 107 -25.93 -14.09 -19.08
C ARG A 107 -26.93 -15.14 -19.47
N ARG A 108 -27.29 -15.16 -20.74
CA ARG A 108 -28.12 -16.21 -21.33
C ARG A 108 -27.62 -16.58 -22.71
N ILE A 109 -27.22 -17.85 -22.85
CA ILE A 109 -26.70 -18.42 -24.11
C ILE A 109 -27.78 -19.30 -24.69
N THR A 110 -28.11 -19.05 -25.96
CA THR A 110 -29.13 -19.79 -26.74
C THR A 110 -28.55 -20.24 -28.07
N LYS A 111 -29.30 -20.98 -28.85
CA LYS A 111 -28.90 -21.32 -30.22
C LYS A 111 -28.84 -20.09 -31.14
N ASP A 112 -29.62 -19.05 -30.83
CA ASP A 112 -29.86 -17.88 -31.69
C ASP A 112 -29.05 -16.64 -31.24
N GLY A 113 -28.42 -16.68 -30.10
CA GLY A 113 -27.58 -15.56 -29.58
C GLY A 113 -27.20 -15.68 -28.12
N THR A 114 -26.22 -14.88 -27.72
CA THR A 114 -25.74 -14.72 -26.35
C THR A 114 -26.12 -13.35 -25.83
N TYR A 115 -26.77 -13.30 -24.68
CA TYR A 115 -27.19 -12.06 -24.01
C TYR A 115 -26.32 -11.84 -22.75
N LEU A 116 -25.66 -10.68 -22.67
CA LEU A 116 -24.83 -10.24 -21.54
C LEU A 116 -25.39 -8.92 -21.03
N TYR A 117 -25.96 -8.92 -19.83
CA TYR A 117 -26.61 -7.75 -19.27
C TYR A 117 -26.47 -7.69 -17.75
N GLY A 118 -26.54 -6.52 -17.19
CA GLY A 118 -26.38 -6.29 -15.77
C GLY A 118 -26.82 -4.91 -15.36
N SER A 119 -26.84 -4.65 -14.06
CA SER A 119 -27.19 -3.34 -13.54
C SER A 119 -26.09 -2.33 -13.86
N ASP A 120 -26.48 -1.22 -14.49
CA ASP A 120 -25.62 -0.07 -14.81
C ASP A 120 -26.09 1.22 -14.10
N GLU A 121 -27.07 1.11 -13.22
CA GLU A 121 -27.60 2.24 -12.49
C GLU A 121 -26.54 2.86 -11.57
N ARG A 122 -26.44 4.19 -11.60
CA ARG A 122 -25.54 4.98 -10.73
C ARG A 122 -24.07 4.56 -10.79
N GLY A 123 -23.59 4.09 -11.95
CA GLY A 123 -22.20 3.65 -12.10
C GLY A 123 -21.94 2.23 -11.57
N SER A 124 -23.00 1.42 -11.39
CA SER A 124 -22.88 0.00 -11.10
C SER A 124 -22.21 -0.73 -12.27
N PRO A 125 -21.13 -1.50 -12.06
CA PRO A 125 -20.42 -2.21 -13.13
C PRO A 125 -21.03 -3.56 -13.50
N GLY A 126 -22.31 -3.81 -13.22
CA GLY A 126 -22.95 -5.11 -13.45
C GLY A 126 -22.89 -5.58 -14.89
N LEU A 127 -22.99 -4.67 -15.87
CA LEU A 127 -22.82 -4.98 -17.29
C LEU A 127 -21.38 -5.44 -17.60
N ASP A 128 -20.37 -4.72 -17.10
CA ASP A 128 -18.98 -5.14 -17.22
C ASP A 128 -18.77 -6.53 -16.60
N PHE A 129 -19.37 -6.78 -15.43
CA PHE A 129 -19.29 -8.08 -14.76
C PHE A 129 -19.97 -9.21 -15.53
N ALA A 130 -21.04 -8.92 -16.30
CA ALA A 130 -21.67 -9.92 -17.19
C ALA A 130 -20.71 -10.31 -18.31
N VAL A 131 -20.01 -9.35 -18.93
CA VAL A 131 -19.02 -9.61 -19.97
C VAL A 131 -17.83 -10.37 -19.40
N TYR A 132 -17.27 -9.91 -18.27
CA TYR A 132 -16.13 -10.60 -17.65
C TYR A 132 -16.49 -12.01 -17.14
N GLY A 133 -17.69 -12.18 -16.60
CA GLY A 133 -18.19 -13.49 -16.22
C GLY A 133 -18.32 -14.46 -17.40
N PHE A 134 -18.79 -13.98 -18.55
CA PHE A 134 -18.85 -14.77 -19.77
C PHE A 134 -17.45 -15.15 -20.26
N LEU A 135 -16.53 -14.21 -20.34
CA LEU A 135 -15.15 -14.44 -20.77
C LEU A 135 -14.42 -15.43 -19.86
N GLU A 136 -14.58 -15.30 -18.56
CA GLU A 136 -13.90 -16.15 -17.59
C GLU A 136 -14.47 -17.56 -17.50
N GLU A 137 -15.80 -17.68 -17.43
CA GLU A 137 -16.46 -18.94 -17.09
C GLU A 137 -16.80 -19.79 -18.31
N GLU A 138 -17.13 -19.15 -19.46
CA GLU A 138 -17.42 -19.88 -20.69
C GLU A 138 -16.22 -20.01 -21.61
N LEU A 139 -15.35 -19.00 -21.66
CA LEU A 139 -14.25 -18.96 -22.62
C LEU A 139 -12.87 -19.17 -21.96
N GLY A 140 -12.83 -19.32 -20.64
CA GLY A 140 -11.57 -19.67 -19.93
C GLY A 140 -10.56 -18.56 -19.83
N VAL A 141 -10.95 -17.29 -20.01
CA VAL A 141 -10.04 -16.15 -19.87
C VAL A 141 -9.58 -16.00 -18.42
N ARG A 142 -8.31 -15.68 -18.23
CA ARG A 142 -7.74 -15.33 -16.92
C ARG A 142 -7.03 -13.99 -17.00
N TRP A 143 -7.07 -13.22 -15.91
CA TRP A 143 -6.39 -11.91 -15.78
C TRP A 143 -5.50 -11.93 -14.55
N THR A 144 -4.29 -12.45 -14.71
CA THR A 144 -3.36 -12.67 -13.60
C THR A 144 -2.76 -11.38 -13.03
N GLU A 145 -2.68 -10.33 -13.84
CA GLU A 145 -2.12 -9.03 -13.50
C GLU A 145 -2.71 -7.92 -14.39
N PRO A 146 -2.50 -6.63 -14.08
CA PRO A 146 -2.93 -5.51 -14.92
C PRO A 146 -2.27 -5.51 -16.29
N GLY A 147 -2.96 -4.91 -17.25
CA GLY A 147 -2.49 -4.75 -18.63
C GLY A 147 -2.71 -5.99 -19.50
N ASP A 148 -2.16 -5.93 -20.71
CA ASP A 148 -2.35 -6.99 -21.69
C ASP A 148 -1.56 -8.26 -21.37
N LEU A 149 -0.45 -8.10 -20.68
CA LEU A 149 0.40 -9.23 -20.26
C LEU A 149 -0.36 -10.19 -19.34
N GLY A 150 -1.21 -9.65 -18.47
CA GLY A 150 -2.05 -10.45 -17.56
C GLY A 150 -3.16 -11.23 -18.24
N ILE A 151 -3.50 -10.93 -19.51
CA ILE A 151 -4.59 -11.60 -20.21
C ILE A 151 -4.12 -12.97 -20.71
N ALA A 152 -4.64 -14.03 -20.14
CA ALA A 152 -4.42 -15.39 -20.62
C ALA A 152 -5.71 -15.91 -21.26
N VAL A 153 -5.60 -16.42 -22.49
CA VAL A 153 -6.72 -16.97 -23.26
C VAL A 153 -6.37 -18.39 -23.75
N ILE A 154 -7.41 -19.16 -24.00
CA ILE A 154 -7.33 -20.43 -24.73
C ILE A 154 -7.82 -20.16 -26.13
N GLU A 155 -6.97 -20.30 -27.11
CA GLU A 155 -7.37 -20.15 -28.53
C GLU A 155 -8.43 -21.19 -28.91
N GLN A 156 -9.55 -20.71 -29.43
CA GLN A 156 -10.68 -21.55 -29.83
C GLN A 156 -11.39 -20.98 -31.07
N THR A 157 -11.38 -21.75 -32.15
CA THR A 157 -12.11 -21.42 -33.38
C THR A 157 -12.60 -22.72 -34.01
N PRO A 158 -13.92 -22.94 -34.19
CA PRO A 158 -15.06 -22.09 -33.75
C PRO A 158 -15.27 -22.09 -32.22
N LEU A 159 -16.02 -21.14 -31.71
CA LEU A 159 -16.38 -21.09 -30.29
C LEU A 159 -17.42 -22.18 -29.96
N LYS A 160 -17.27 -22.87 -28.85
CA LYS A 160 -18.25 -23.80 -28.30
C LYS A 160 -18.80 -23.24 -27.00
N LEU A 161 -20.06 -22.83 -27.00
CA LEU A 161 -20.71 -22.19 -25.86
C LEU A 161 -21.77 -23.14 -25.28
N LYS A 162 -21.81 -23.27 -23.96
CA LYS A 162 -22.83 -24.06 -23.25
C LYS A 162 -24.15 -23.29 -23.23
N ILE A 163 -25.23 -23.86 -23.78
CA ILE A 163 -26.56 -23.28 -23.74
C ILE A 163 -27.03 -23.26 -22.28
N GLY A 164 -27.49 -22.12 -21.82
CA GLY A 164 -28.00 -21.95 -20.46
C GLY A 164 -28.07 -20.50 -20.01
N ALA A 165 -28.48 -20.31 -18.78
CA ALA A 165 -28.52 -19.02 -18.14
C ALA A 165 -27.71 -19.08 -16.85
N ALA A 166 -27.01 -17.99 -16.51
CA ALA A 166 -26.33 -17.83 -15.25
C ALA A 166 -26.48 -16.38 -14.76
N GLN A 167 -26.48 -16.25 -13.46
CA GLN A 167 -26.48 -14.96 -12.81
C GLN A 167 -25.38 -14.92 -11.75
N TRP A 168 -24.82 -13.76 -11.52
CA TRP A 168 -23.89 -13.49 -10.46
C TRP A 168 -24.28 -12.19 -9.75
N HIS A 169 -24.25 -12.22 -8.44
CA HIS A 169 -24.46 -11.06 -7.60
C HIS A 169 -23.53 -11.16 -6.40
N PRO A 170 -22.76 -10.12 -6.06
CA PRO A 170 -21.82 -10.23 -4.96
C PRO A 170 -22.51 -10.32 -3.60
N GLU A 171 -22.07 -11.25 -2.76
CA GLU A 171 -22.45 -11.28 -1.36
C GLU A 171 -21.75 -10.18 -0.54
N MET A 172 -20.55 -9.81 -0.98
CA MET A 172 -19.74 -8.80 -0.33
C MET A 172 -20.19 -7.39 -0.78
N LEU A 173 -20.58 -6.57 0.18
CA LEU A 173 -20.99 -5.17 -0.03
C LEU A 173 -19.85 -4.29 -0.55
N LEU A 174 -18.62 -4.59 -0.13
CA LEU A 174 -17.39 -3.92 -0.57
C LEU A 174 -16.33 -4.96 -0.88
N ARG A 175 -15.76 -4.86 -2.05
CA ARG A 175 -14.66 -5.69 -2.53
C ARG A 175 -13.59 -4.76 -3.05
N LYS A 176 -12.64 -4.39 -2.17
CA LYS A 176 -11.67 -3.35 -2.47
C LYS A 176 -10.28 -3.73 -2.02
N ILE A 177 -9.34 -3.59 -2.92
CA ILE A 177 -7.92 -3.56 -2.62
C ILE A 177 -7.46 -2.15 -3.01
N ARG A 178 -7.04 -1.38 -2.02
CA ARG A 178 -6.52 -0.04 -2.28
C ARG A 178 -5.18 -0.17 -2.96
N THR A 179 -4.99 0.55 -4.03
CA THR A 179 -3.69 0.73 -4.64
C THR A 179 -3.07 2.01 -4.12
N SER A 180 -1.79 2.02 -3.84
CA SER A 180 -1.05 3.24 -3.45
C SER A 180 -1.05 4.28 -4.56
N TRP A 181 -1.36 3.84 -5.75
CA TRP A 181 -1.48 4.63 -6.95
C TRP A 181 -2.94 4.77 -7.36
N ARG A 182 -3.44 6.00 -7.40
CA ARG A 182 -4.78 6.29 -7.92
C ARG A 182 -4.64 7.07 -9.21
N PRO A 183 -5.41 6.74 -10.27
CA PRO A 183 -5.53 7.63 -11.40
C PRO A 183 -5.88 9.03 -10.91
N ASN A 184 -5.24 10.02 -11.47
CA ASN A 184 -5.57 11.40 -11.11
C ASN A 184 -7.04 11.64 -11.42
N LYS A 185 -7.82 12.10 -10.44
CA LYS A 185 -9.24 12.41 -10.65
C LYS A 185 -9.44 13.59 -11.60
N ASN A 186 -8.39 14.35 -11.86
CA ASN A 186 -8.37 15.45 -12.81
C ASN A 186 -7.38 15.10 -13.93
N PRO A 187 -7.86 14.71 -15.13
CA PRO A 187 -7.00 14.34 -16.24
C PRO A 187 -6.11 15.50 -16.73
N ASP A 188 -6.46 16.74 -16.39
CA ASP A 188 -5.70 17.93 -16.77
C ASP A 188 -4.51 18.23 -15.82
N GLN A 189 -4.36 17.47 -14.75
CA GLN A 189 -3.24 17.62 -13.81
C GLN A 189 -2.27 16.46 -13.97
N PRO A 190 -1.00 16.74 -14.32
CA PRO A 190 0.01 15.70 -14.39
C PRO A 190 0.18 15.04 -13.02
N ILE A 191 0.45 13.73 -13.03
CA ILE A 191 0.76 12.98 -11.84
C ILE A 191 1.91 13.67 -11.10
N GLN A 192 1.63 14.12 -9.88
CA GLN A 192 2.66 14.69 -9.05
C GLN A 192 3.44 13.56 -8.37
N VAL A 193 4.63 13.30 -8.88
CA VAL A 193 5.61 12.46 -8.19
C VAL A 193 5.99 13.20 -6.91
N PRO A 194 5.82 12.60 -5.72
CA PRO A 194 6.23 13.22 -4.47
C PRO A 194 7.69 13.68 -4.52
N ALA A 195 8.02 14.81 -3.90
CA ALA A 195 9.35 15.40 -3.98
C ALA A 195 10.47 14.42 -3.55
N TYR A 196 10.21 13.62 -2.51
CA TYR A 196 11.15 12.59 -2.04
C TYR A 196 11.37 11.43 -3.03
N VAL A 197 10.45 11.22 -3.97
CA VAL A 197 10.58 10.21 -5.02
C VAL A 197 11.35 10.75 -6.22
N LYS A 198 11.38 12.07 -6.44
CA LYS A 198 12.14 12.68 -7.54
C LYS A 198 13.64 12.41 -7.44
N GLU A 199 14.14 12.16 -6.26
CA GLU A 199 15.54 11.81 -6.03
C GLU A 199 15.94 10.44 -6.62
N PHE A 200 14.94 9.59 -6.90
CA PHE A 200 15.13 8.26 -7.53
C PHE A 200 14.63 8.23 -8.98
N ALA A 201 14.61 9.38 -9.64
CA ALA A 201 13.90 9.55 -10.92
C ALA A 201 14.45 8.71 -12.09
N ASP A 202 15.67 8.20 -12.00
CA ASP A 202 16.36 7.56 -13.13
C ASP A 202 15.65 6.29 -13.61
N PHE A 203 15.00 5.55 -12.71
CA PHE A 203 14.22 4.36 -13.05
C PHE A 203 12.71 4.55 -12.94
N ILE A 204 12.21 5.75 -12.66
CA ILE A 204 10.78 6.01 -12.67
C ILE A 204 10.31 6.19 -14.11
N ARG A 205 9.23 5.52 -14.46
CA ARG A 205 8.60 5.67 -15.79
C ARG A 205 8.13 7.08 -16.01
N SER A 206 7.91 7.43 -17.28
CA SER A 206 7.27 8.70 -17.61
C SER A 206 5.90 8.85 -16.95
N PRO A 207 5.39 10.07 -16.73
CA PRO A 207 4.04 10.29 -16.20
C PRO A 207 2.96 9.51 -16.96
N GLU A 208 3.05 9.49 -18.31
CA GLU A 208 2.09 8.80 -19.18
C GLU A 208 2.12 7.27 -18.96
N ALA A 209 3.30 6.68 -18.76
CA ALA A 209 3.42 5.26 -18.46
C ALA A 209 2.87 4.89 -17.08
N HIS A 210 2.95 5.81 -16.11
CA HIS A 210 2.32 5.64 -14.80
C HIS A 210 0.80 5.77 -14.88
N GLU A 211 0.28 6.72 -15.65
CA GLU A 211 -1.17 6.84 -15.89
C GLU A 211 -1.72 5.58 -16.53
N LYS A 212 -1.03 5.08 -17.55
CA LYS A 212 -1.40 3.83 -18.20
C LYS A 212 -1.43 2.65 -17.21
N LEU A 213 -0.43 2.52 -16.36
CA LEU A 213 -0.42 1.47 -15.32
C LEU A 213 -1.60 1.63 -14.36
N ALA A 214 -1.93 2.85 -13.96
CA ALA A 214 -3.06 3.12 -13.08
C ALA A 214 -4.40 2.77 -13.72
N GLU A 215 -4.57 3.07 -15.03
CA GLU A 215 -5.73 2.64 -15.81
C GLU A 215 -5.81 1.12 -15.92
N ASP A 216 -4.70 0.46 -16.22
CA ASP A 216 -4.63 -1.00 -16.32
C ASP A 216 -4.97 -1.67 -14.99
N VAL A 217 -4.55 -1.12 -13.85
CA VAL A 217 -4.93 -1.60 -12.52
C VAL A 217 -6.43 -1.42 -12.28
N PHE A 218 -7.00 -0.29 -12.67
CA PHE A 218 -8.45 -0.05 -12.54
C PHE A 218 -9.27 -1.03 -13.40
N ILE A 219 -8.83 -1.28 -14.65
CA ILE A 219 -9.46 -2.27 -15.54
C ILE A 219 -9.32 -3.68 -14.94
N TRP A 220 -8.14 -4.03 -14.42
CA TRP A 220 -7.92 -5.32 -13.76
C TRP A 220 -8.86 -5.50 -12.55
N GLN A 221 -9.04 -4.48 -11.72
CA GLN A 221 -9.98 -4.53 -10.60
C GLN A 221 -11.42 -4.79 -11.08
N LYS A 222 -11.87 -4.18 -12.17
CA LYS A 222 -13.17 -4.47 -12.77
C LYS A 222 -13.27 -5.92 -13.26
N ARG A 223 -12.23 -6.43 -13.95
CA ARG A 223 -12.13 -7.82 -14.40
C ARG A 223 -12.20 -8.81 -13.24
N MET A 224 -11.65 -8.42 -12.08
CA MET A 224 -11.76 -9.18 -10.83
C MET A 224 -13.13 -9.02 -10.14
N ARG A 225 -14.08 -8.31 -10.73
CA ARG A 225 -15.39 -8.00 -10.16
C ARG A 225 -15.31 -7.27 -8.82
N MET A 226 -14.31 -6.40 -8.66
CA MET A 226 -14.22 -5.51 -7.51
C MET A 226 -15.21 -4.36 -7.65
N GLY A 227 -15.78 -3.94 -6.52
CA GLY A 227 -16.82 -2.91 -6.52
C GLY A 227 -17.43 -2.70 -5.14
N ALA A 228 -18.51 -1.93 -5.10
CA ALA A 228 -19.21 -1.60 -3.86
C ALA A 228 -20.71 -1.34 -4.13
N HIS A 229 -21.56 -1.86 -3.24
CA HIS A 229 -22.98 -1.53 -3.20
C HIS A 229 -23.44 -1.50 -1.74
N GLY A 230 -24.24 -0.50 -1.37
CA GLY A 230 -24.78 -0.38 -0.01
C GLY A 230 -23.74 -0.29 1.10
N THR A 231 -22.51 0.12 0.78
CA THR A 231 -21.39 0.12 1.72
C THR A 231 -21.47 1.28 2.69
N PRO A 232 -21.22 1.06 4.00
CA PRO A 232 -21.06 2.15 4.95
C PRO A 232 -19.99 3.14 4.49
N ASN A 233 -20.31 4.42 4.55
CA ASN A 233 -19.32 5.48 4.35
C ASN A 233 -18.51 5.66 5.63
N TYR A 234 -17.28 5.15 5.65
CA TYR A 234 -16.40 5.17 6.81
C TYR A 234 -15.06 5.83 6.48
N GLY A 235 -14.34 6.20 7.51
CA GLY A 235 -13.08 6.92 7.45
C GLY A 235 -13.03 7.93 8.60
N HIS A 236 -11.87 8.48 8.94
CA HIS A 236 -11.76 9.47 10.01
C HIS A 236 -12.70 10.66 9.78
N ALA A 237 -13.77 10.76 10.61
CA ALA A 237 -14.89 11.65 10.35
C ALA A 237 -14.70 13.07 10.91
N PHE A 238 -13.84 13.22 11.92
CA PHE A 238 -13.77 14.42 12.74
C PHE A 238 -12.49 15.22 12.57
N THR A 239 -11.75 14.98 11.49
CA THR A 239 -10.42 15.56 11.25
C THR A 239 -10.42 17.10 11.16
N THR A 240 -11.53 17.72 10.78
CA THR A 240 -11.67 19.18 10.64
C THR A 240 -12.49 19.81 11.75
N TRP A 241 -12.99 19.02 12.71
CA TRP A 241 -13.94 19.49 13.71
C TRP A 241 -13.36 20.53 14.66
N TRP A 242 -12.10 20.43 15.05
CA TRP A 242 -11.48 21.44 15.89
C TRP A 242 -11.48 22.83 15.23
N LYS A 243 -11.16 22.91 13.94
CA LYS A 243 -11.26 24.15 13.19
C LYS A 243 -12.69 24.71 13.15
N GLN A 244 -13.69 23.82 13.05
CA GLN A 244 -15.08 24.23 12.90
C GLN A 244 -15.72 24.61 14.24
N TYR A 245 -15.39 23.92 15.32
CA TYR A 245 -16.11 23.99 16.60
C TYR A 245 -15.21 24.28 17.80
N GLY A 246 -13.89 24.26 17.68
CA GLY A 246 -12.97 24.35 18.82
C GLY A 246 -13.11 25.62 19.64
N GLU A 247 -13.43 26.76 19.01
CA GLU A 247 -13.64 28.05 19.69
C GLU A 247 -15.03 28.15 20.30
N THR A 248 -16.06 27.64 19.62
CA THR A 248 -17.46 27.83 20.00
C THR A 248 -17.98 26.70 20.91
N HIS A 249 -17.47 25.51 20.72
CA HIS A 249 -17.89 24.29 21.43
C HIS A 249 -16.68 23.46 21.90
N PRO A 250 -15.80 23.99 22.75
CA PRO A 250 -14.66 23.24 23.25
C PRO A 250 -15.06 21.98 24.03
N ASP A 251 -16.28 21.93 24.55
CA ASP A 251 -16.87 20.78 25.26
C ASP A 251 -17.17 19.57 24.35
N TYR A 252 -17.17 19.74 23.03
CA TYR A 252 -17.25 18.62 22.08
C TYR A 252 -15.99 17.76 22.11
N PHE A 253 -14.87 18.29 22.55
CA PHE A 253 -13.57 17.64 22.47
C PHE A 253 -13.12 17.02 23.79
N ALA A 254 -12.18 16.10 23.70
CA ALA A 254 -11.66 15.35 24.82
C ALA A 254 -11.05 16.28 25.88
N LEU A 255 -11.39 16.04 27.14
CA LEU A 255 -10.69 16.61 28.28
C LEU A 255 -9.42 15.79 28.49
N LYS A 256 -8.26 16.43 28.37
CA LYS A 256 -6.96 15.79 28.57
C LYS A 256 -6.56 15.81 30.04
N ALA A 257 -5.50 15.06 30.39
CA ALA A 257 -4.95 14.99 31.74
C ALA A 257 -4.50 16.38 32.29
N ASP A 258 -4.12 17.29 31.41
CA ASP A 258 -3.77 18.68 31.78
C ASP A 258 -4.99 19.59 32.08
N GLY A 259 -6.19 19.05 32.03
CA GLY A 259 -7.45 19.77 32.23
C GLY A 259 -7.91 20.61 31.04
N LYS A 260 -7.22 20.53 29.88
CA LYS A 260 -7.55 21.31 28.68
C LYS A 260 -8.27 20.45 27.63
N ARG A 261 -9.03 21.12 26.77
CA ARG A 261 -9.72 20.54 25.62
C ARG A 261 -9.15 21.11 24.32
N THR A 262 -7.83 21.03 24.15
CA THR A 262 -7.11 21.57 22.99
C THR A 262 -6.35 20.48 22.28
N PRO A 263 -6.12 20.58 20.97
CA PRO A 263 -5.23 19.67 20.25
C PRO A 263 -3.85 19.57 20.90
N GLU A 264 -3.16 18.47 20.66
CA GLU A 264 -1.79 18.27 21.13
C GLU A 264 -0.81 18.95 20.16
N GLU A 265 0.11 19.75 20.71
CA GLU A 265 1.10 20.49 19.91
C GLU A 265 2.29 19.61 19.45
N ARG A 266 2.44 18.40 20.02
CA ARG A 266 3.65 17.56 19.89
C ARG A 266 3.74 16.73 18.64
N PHE A 267 2.73 16.72 17.78
CA PHE A 267 2.76 15.85 16.60
C PHE A 267 3.28 16.58 15.37
N SER A 268 4.17 15.90 14.65
CA SER A 268 4.90 16.40 13.50
C SER A 268 4.03 17.25 12.56
N SER A 269 4.63 18.24 11.97
CA SER A 269 4.03 19.17 11.02
C SER A 269 3.23 18.52 9.87
N LYS A 270 3.49 17.26 9.56
CA LYS A 270 2.72 16.49 8.56
C LYS A 270 1.30 16.15 9.03
N SER A 271 1.05 16.20 10.34
CA SER A 271 -0.23 15.84 10.95
C SER A 271 -1.06 17.05 11.37
N ILE A 272 -0.49 18.25 11.40
CA ILE A 272 -1.19 19.44 11.87
C ILE A 272 -1.89 20.12 10.70
N TYR A 273 -3.17 20.45 10.89
CA TYR A 273 -3.89 21.28 9.95
C TYR A 273 -3.30 22.71 9.96
N THR A 274 -2.88 23.15 8.79
CA THR A 274 -2.57 24.56 8.51
C THR A 274 -3.35 24.97 7.28
N GLU A 275 -3.45 26.25 6.96
CA GLU A 275 -4.08 26.69 5.71
C GLU A 275 -3.39 26.11 4.49
N ASP A 276 -2.07 25.90 4.59
CA ASP A 276 -1.25 25.30 3.55
C ASP A 276 -1.30 23.75 3.56
N ASN A 277 -1.82 23.13 4.63
CA ASN A 277 -2.03 21.70 4.76
C ASN A 277 -3.48 21.37 5.14
N PRO A 278 -4.44 21.53 4.23
CA PRO A 278 -5.86 21.31 4.48
C PRO A 278 -6.21 19.85 4.79
N ARG A 279 -5.27 18.91 4.63
CA ARG A 279 -5.39 17.50 5.03
C ARG A 279 -4.75 17.21 6.39
N GLY A 280 -4.17 18.19 7.05
CA GLY A 280 -3.60 18.06 8.38
C GLY A 280 -4.66 17.65 9.39
N PHE A 281 -4.33 16.69 10.24
CA PHE A 281 -5.21 16.21 11.29
C PHE A 281 -5.19 17.19 12.47
N GLN A 282 -6.35 17.40 13.03
CA GLN A 282 -6.45 18.08 14.31
C GLN A 282 -6.36 17.01 15.40
N ASN A 283 -5.25 17.01 16.11
CA ASN A 283 -4.86 15.98 17.07
C ASN A 283 -5.68 16.04 18.36
N ILE A 284 -6.99 15.92 18.24
CA ILE A 284 -7.90 15.83 19.38
C ILE A 284 -9.07 14.89 19.06
N LYS A 285 -9.46 14.07 20.04
CA LYS A 285 -10.62 13.19 19.95
C LYS A 285 -11.86 13.86 20.53
N LEU A 286 -13.02 13.22 20.39
CA LEU A 286 -14.28 13.75 20.88
C LEU A 286 -14.52 13.40 22.36
N CYS A 287 -15.35 14.21 23.02
CA CYS A 287 -15.97 13.89 24.29
C CYS A 287 -17.23 13.05 24.04
N VAL A 288 -17.07 11.73 23.95
CA VAL A 288 -18.11 10.80 23.52
C VAL A 288 -19.34 10.72 24.45
N SER A 289 -19.23 11.20 25.68
CA SER A 289 -20.34 11.30 26.63
C SER A 289 -21.17 12.58 26.50
N ASN A 290 -20.73 13.56 25.68
CA ASN A 290 -21.45 14.80 25.47
C ASN A 290 -22.61 14.58 24.46
N PRO A 291 -23.89 14.73 24.87
CA PRO A 291 -25.02 14.49 23.96
C PRO A 291 -25.09 15.49 22.81
N ALA A 292 -24.54 16.71 22.98
CA ALA A 292 -24.49 17.68 21.91
C ALA A 292 -23.60 17.26 20.75
N VAL A 293 -22.60 16.40 21.00
CA VAL A 293 -21.78 15.80 19.94
C VAL A 293 -22.62 14.90 19.03
N VAL A 294 -23.58 14.16 19.61
CA VAL A 294 -24.49 13.31 18.82
C VAL A 294 -25.36 14.15 17.86
N GLU A 295 -25.97 15.21 18.39
CA GLU A 295 -26.79 16.10 17.56
C GLU A 295 -25.97 16.78 16.46
N GLN A 296 -24.76 17.24 16.78
CA GLN A 296 -23.87 17.87 15.79
C GLN A 296 -23.44 16.88 14.69
N ILE A 297 -23.19 15.61 15.01
CA ILE A 297 -22.92 14.58 14.00
C ILE A 297 -24.12 14.43 13.05
N ILE A 298 -25.32 14.39 13.58
CA ILE A 298 -26.56 14.26 12.79
C ILE A 298 -26.81 15.51 11.94
N GLU A 299 -26.63 16.70 12.51
CA GLU A 299 -26.77 17.96 11.77
C GLU A 299 -25.80 18.02 10.58
N ASN A 300 -24.54 17.64 10.80
CA ASN A 300 -23.54 17.60 9.73
C ASN A 300 -23.87 16.56 8.64
N TRP A 301 -24.38 15.39 9.02
CA TRP A 301 -24.85 14.39 8.07
C TRP A 301 -25.99 14.91 7.22
N MET A 302 -26.98 15.53 7.85
CA MET A 302 -28.13 16.13 7.15
C MET A 302 -27.71 17.28 6.23
N ALA A 303 -26.81 18.15 6.67
CA ALA A 303 -26.24 19.24 5.88
C ALA A 303 -25.48 18.77 4.65
N GLN A 304 -24.92 17.55 4.70
CA GLN A 304 -24.25 16.89 3.57
C GLN A 304 -25.17 16.14 2.62
N GLY A 305 -26.49 16.21 2.82
CA GLY A 305 -27.52 15.57 2.01
C GLY A 305 -28.24 14.39 2.69
N GLY A 306 -27.84 14.04 3.90
CA GLY A 306 -28.55 13.03 4.72
C GLY A 306 -28.77 11.69 4.02
N PRO A 307 -29.94 11.06 4.21
CA PRO A 307 -30.26 9.75 3.61
C PRO A 307 -30.23 9.74 2.08
N ALA A 308 -30.52 10.86 1.44
CA ALA A 308 -30.49 10.96 -0.03
C ALA A 308 -29.08 10.77 -0.61
N ARG A 309 -28.06 11.09 0.17
CA ARG A 309 -26.65 10.89 -0.19
C ARG A 309 -26.12 9.55 0.31
N THR A 310 -26.38 9.20 1.56
CA THR A 310 -25.95 7.95 2.19
C THR A 310 -26.81 7.63 3.41
N GLU A 311 -27.22 6.38 3.51
CA GLU A 311 -27.92 5.86 4.69
C GLU A 311 -27.01 5.72 5.92
N TRP A 312 -25.69 5.84 5.76
CA TRP A 312 -24.72 5.61 6.81
C TRP A 312 -24.12 6.89 7.38
N VAL A 313 -24.27 7.08 8.68
CA VAL A 313 -23.62 8.13 9.45
C VAL A 313 -22.24 7.67 9.88
N ASN A 314 -21.20 8.39 9.46
CA ASN A 314 -19.83 8.05 9.81
C ASN A 314 -19.48 8.57 11.22
N VAL A 315 -19.19 7.65 12.13
CA VAL A 315 -18.79 7.90 13.54
C VAL A 315 -17.35 7.40 13.81
N CYS A 316 -16.56 7.20 12.75
CA CYS A 316 -15.19 6.74 12.90
C CYS A 316 -14.29 7.83 13.47
N GLU A 317 -13.71 7.56 14.64
CA GLU A 317 -12.84 8.50 15.36
C GLU A 317 -11.53 8.80 14.60
N ASN A 318 -10.92 9.93 14.94
CA ASN A 318 -9.67 10.38 14.34
C ASN A 318 -8.49 9.45 14.63
N ASP A 319 -7.60 9.33 13.66
CA ASP A 319 -6.34 8.59 13.79
C ASP A 319 -5.30 9.46 14.52
N VAL A 320 -5.44 9.56 15.82
CA VAL A 320 -4.50 10.28 16.69
C VAL A 320 -3.99 9.34 17.78
N PRO A 321 -2.77 9.57 18.27
CA PRO A 321 -2.17 8.73 19.29
C PRO A 321 -3.05 8.52 20.53
N PRO A 322 -2.82 7.43 21.26
CA PRO A 322 -3.67 7.00 22.39
C PRO A 322 -3.74 7.97 23.55
N VAL A 323 -2.96 9.04 23.56
CA VAL A 323 -2.89 10.02 24.66
C VAL A 323 -4.02 11.06 24.69
N ASN A 324 -4.89 11.07 23.68
CA ASN A 324 -5.90 12.13 23.52
C ASN A 324 -7.35 11.67 23.72
N TYR A 325 -7.58 10.57 24.43
CA TYR A 325 -8.92 10.15 24.83
C TYR A 325 -9.45 10.99 25.98
N CYS A 326 -10.77 11.22 26.00
CA CYS A 326 -11.39 12.07 27.01
C CYS A 326 -11.31 11.47 28.42
N GLU A 327 -10.79 12.24 29.38
CA GLU A 327 -10.64 11.89 30.79
C GLU A 327 -11.73 12.49 31.70
N CYS A 328 -12.79 13.09 31.14
CA CYS A 328 -13.88 13.58 31.96
C CYS A 328 -14.61 12.42 32.68
N ALA A 329 -15.14 12.70 33.87
CA ALA A 329 -15.80 11.68 34.69
C ALA A 329 -16.96 10.97 33.98
N ALA A 330 -17.71 11.66 33.11
CA ALA A 330 -18.80 11.07 32.34
C ALA A 330 -18.30 10.07 31.27
N CYS A 331 -17.18 10.35 30.61
CA CYS A 331 -16.57 9.40 29.70
C CYS A 331 -15.96 8.19 30.43
N GLN A 332 -15.27 8.43 31.57
CA GLN A 332 -14.71 7.34 32.39
C GLN A 332 -15.79 6.43 32.98
N ALA A 333 -16.97 6.95 33.28
CA ALA A 333 -18.10 6.14 33.76
C ALA A 333 -18.65 5.15 32.72
N LEU A 334 -18.29 5.31 31.42
CA LEU A 334 -18.66 4.37 30.36
C LEU A 334 -17.65 3.23 30.22
N ASP A 335 -16.48 3.35 30.83
CA ASP A 335 -15.43 2.33 30.73
C ASP A 335 -15.79 1.09 31.56
N VAL A 336 -15.36 -0.05 31.08
CA VAL A 336 -15.55 -1.36 31.73
C VAL A 336 -14.18 -2.04 31.88
N PRO A 337 -13.30 -1.55 32.79
CA PRO A 337 -11.98 -2.12 32.97
C PRO A 337 -12.04 -3.49 33.63
N LYS A 338 -11.08 -4.37 33.35
CA LYS A 338 -10.84 -5.60 34.08
C LYS A 338 -9.93 -5.33 35.28
N PRO A 339 -9.98 -6.16 36.31
CA PRO A 339 -9.09 -6.04 37.47
C PRO A 339 -7.62 -6.09 37.02
N GLY A 340 -6.82 -5.10 37.41
CA GLY A 340 -5.41 -4.98 37.06
C GLY A 340 -5.11 -4.47 35.64
N GLU A 341 -6.11 -4.09 34.88
CA GLU A 341 -5.94 -3.49 33.56
C GLU A 341 -5.56 -2.00 33.70
N GLU A 342 -4.64 -1.56 32.85
CA GLU A 342 -4.26 -0.16 32.78
C GLU A 342 -5.46 0.74 32.41
N PRO A 343 -5.56 1.95 32.98
CA PRO A 343 -6.59 2.91 32.63
C PRO A 343 -6.64 3.17 31.12
N MET A 344 -7.83 3.27 30.58
CA MET A 344 -8.11 3.57 29.18
C MET A 344 -7.51 2.58 28.16
N LYS A 345 -7.12 1.39 28.57
CA LYS A 345 -6.65 0.36 27.63
C LYS A 345 -7.77 -0.20 26.75
N HIS A 346 -8.98 -0.29 27.27
CA HIS A 346 -10.17 -0.79 26.58
C HIS A 346 -11.28 0.28 26.62
N LEU A 347 -11.58 0.88 25.50
CA LEU A 347 -12.53 1.99 25.38
C LEU A 347 -13.77 1.66 24.54
N THR A 348 -13.95 0.40 24.15
CA THR A 348 -14.98 -0.04 23.20
C THR A 348 -16.39 0.31 23.65
N ASP A 349 -16.75 0.06 24.93
CA ASP A 349 -18.07 0.37 25.43
C ASP A 349 -18.39 1.87 25.31
N ARG A 350 -17.42 2.74 25.52
CA ARG A 350 -17.52 4.19 25.38
C ARG A 350 -17.89 4.61 23.96
N TYR A 351 -17.21 4.02 22.95
CA TYR A 351 -17.47 4.33 21.54
C TYR A 351 -18.74 3.63 21.00
N VAL A 352 -19.08 2.46 21.51
CA VAL A 352 -20.38 1.81 21.25
C VAL A 352 -21.52 2.66 21.82
N TYR A 353 -21.34 3.30 22.98
CA TYR A 353 -22.34 4.23 23.54
C TYR A 353 -22.63 5.39 22.56
N LEU A 354 -21.57 6.07 22.08
CA LEU A 354 -21.69 7.17 21.11
C LEU A 354 -22.37 6.69 19.82
N THR A 355 -21.85 5.60 19.23
CA THR A 355 -22.34 5.11 17.94
C THR A 355 -23.80 4.65 18.01
N ASN A 356 -24.19 3.98 19.10
CA ASN A 356 -25.58 3.59 19.34
C ASN A 356 -26.50 4.81 19.44
N ALA A 357 -26.08 5.88 20.12
CA ALA A 357 -26.86 7.11 20.21
C ALA A 357 -27.06 7.76 18.82
N VAL A 358 -26.00 7.84 18.03
CA VAL A 358 -26.08 8.35 16.64
C VAL A 358 -26.97 7.44 15.78
N ALA A 359 -26.82 6.10 15.88
CA ALA A 359 -27.60 5.15 15.11
C ALA A 359 -29.12 5.23 15.43
N ARG A 360 -29.48 5.39 16.70
CA ARG A 360 -30.88 5.62 17.11
C ARG A 360 -31.43 6.90 16.52
N ARG A 361 -30.66 7.99 16.65
CA ARG A 361 -31.05 9.31 16.15
C ARG A 361 -31.18 9.34 14.61
N ALA A 362 -30.28 8.69 13.90
CA ALA A 362 -30.34 8.54 12.45
C ALA A 362 -31.60 7.77 12.01
N ARG A 363 -31.96 6.67 12.71
CA ARG A 363 -33.14 5.86 12.42
C ARG A 363 -34.47 6.58 12.69
N GLU A 364 -34.50 7.59 13.56
CA GLU A 364 -35.65 8.47 13.74
C GLU A 364 -35.91 9.34 12.52
N ILE A 365 -34.86 9.65 11.75
CA ILE A 365 -34.93 10.46 10.52
C ILE A 365 -35.27 9.57 9.33
N ASP A 366 -34.58 8.43 9.21
CA ASP A 366 -34.81 7.43 8.17
C ASP A 366 -34.69 6.02 8.77
N PRO A 367 -35.74 5.18 8.69
CA PRO A 367 -35.71 3.79 9.21
C PRO A 367 -34.59 2.92 8.63
N ALA A 368 -34.09 3.23 7.42
CA ALA A 368 -32.98 2.52 6.79
C ALA A 368 -31.62 3.02 7.25
N ALA A 369 -31.55 4.21 7.86
CA ALA A 369 -30.27 4.80 8.26
C ALA A 369 -29.58 4.04 9.37
N GLY A 370 -28.25 4.01 9.31
CA GLY A 370 -27.37 3.40 10.30
C GLY A 370 -26.15 4.25 10.62
N ALA A 371 -25.33 3.74 11.49
CA ALA A 371 -24.04 4.37 11.85
C ALA A 371 -22.89 3.38 11.69
N VAL A 372 -21.71 3.88 11.38
CA VAL A 372 -20.49 3.08 11.27
C VAL A 372 -19.41 3.59 12.20
N MET A 373 -18.74 2.68 12.91
CA MET A 373 -17.61 2.98 13.78
C MET A 373 -16.38 2.16 13.41
N TYR A 374 -15.19 2.63 13.82
CA TYR A 374 -13.99 1.81 13.82
C TYR A 374 -13.91 0.92 15.07
N ALA A 375 -13.49 -0.34 14.85
CA ALA A 375 -12.84 -1.16 15.85
C ALA A 375 -11.33 -1.17 15.55
N TYR A 376 -10.60 -0.31 16.25
CA TYR A 376 -9.18 -0.05 16.00
C TYR A 376 -8.47 0.37 17.28
N ASP A 377 -7.23 -0.02 17.47
CA ASP A 377 -6.42 0.28 18.66
C ASP A 377 -7.18 -0.10 19.96
N ARG A 378 -7.52 0.85 20.82
CA ARG A 378 -8.18 0.63 22.10
C ARG A 378 -9.67 0.24 22.01
N THR A 379 -10.20 0.20 20.80
CA THR A 379 -11.57 -0.25 20.51
C THR A 379 -11.61 -1.52 19.66
N ILE A 380 -10.48 -2.19 19.44
CA ILE A 380 -10.42 -3.41 18.61
C ILE A 380 -11.14 -4.59 19.26
N ASP A 381 -11.01 -4.75 20.56
CA ASP A 381 -11.73 -5.77 21.32
C ASP A 381 -13.24 -5.50 21.34
N PRO A 382 -14.10 -6.53 21.35
CA PRO A 382 -15.55 -6.34 21.44
C PRO A 382 -15.97 -5.67 22.75
N PRO A 383 -17.13 -5.00 22.79
CA PRO A 383 -17.62 -4.35 24.01
C PRO A 383 -17.92 -5.39 25.10
N ARG A 384 -17.66 -5.01 26.34
CA ARG A 384 -17.80 -5.89 27.51
C ARG A 384 -19.18 -5.85 28.14
N LYS A 385 -19.90 -4.73 27.99
CA LYS A 385 -21.20 -4.51 28.62
C LYS A 385 -22.28 -4.15 27.62
N LEU A 386 -22.00 -3.26 26.69
CA LEU A 386 -23.01 -2.78 25.76
C LEU A 386 -23.20 -3.75 24.58
N LYS A 387 -24.40 -3.74 24.02
CA LYS A 387 -24.71 -4.37 22.72
C LYS A 387 -24.89 -3.30 21.67
N LEU A 388 -24.64 -3.63 20.42
CA LEU A 388 -24.84 -2.70 19.30
C LEU A 388 -26.34 -2.60 18.93
N GLU A 389 -26.74 -1.42 18.49
CA GLU A 389 -27.99 -1.24 17.80
C GLU A 389 -27.96 -2.02 16.46
N PRO A 390 -29.14 -2.53 16.01
CA PRO A 390 -29.18 -3.39 14.82
C PRO A 390 -28.67 -2.75 13.52
N ASN A 391 -28.63 -1.41 13.47
CA ASN A 391 -28.21 -0.60 12.35
C ASN A 391 -26.80 -0.02 12.55
N VAL A 392 -25.96 -0.65 13.36
CA VAL A 392 -24.54 -0.28 13.51
C VAL A 392 -23.66 -1.23 12.71
N ALA A 393 -22.82 -0.67 11.87
CA ALA A 393 -21.73 -1.36 11.18
C ALA A 393 -20.40 -1.13 11.91
N VAL A 394 -19.52 -2.14 11.93
CA VAL A 394 -18.21 -2.05 12.56
C VAL A 394 -17.11 -2.29 11.53
N ALA A 395 -16.32 -1.27 11.30
CA ALA A 395 -15.14 -1.37 10.44
C ALA A 395 -13.94 -1.83 11.29
N MET A 396 -13.65 -3.13 11.20
CA MET A 396 -12.56 -3.76 11.93
C MET A 396 -11.23 -3.44 11.27
N VAL A 397 -10.29 -2.88 12.06
CA VAL A 397 -8.94 -2.51 11.60
C VAL A 397 -7.90 -3.32 12.40
N PRO A 398 -7.80 -4.64 12.19
CA PRO A 398 -6.83 -5.45 12.90
C PRO A 398 -5.40 -5.12 12.47
N THR A 399 -4.50 -5.11 13.45
CA THR A 399 -3.05 -5.01 13.24
C THR A 399 -2.37 -6.39 13.39
N THR A 400 -3.11 -7.37 13.86
CA THR A 400 -2.66 -8.77 13.98
C THR A 400 -3.10 -9.59 12.77
N THR A 401 -2.28 -10.58 12.41
CA THR A 401 -2.61 -11.61 11.41
C THR A 401 -2.82 -12.98 12.06
N GLU A 402 -2.70 -13.09 13.39
CA GLU A 402 -2.93 -14.33 14.13
C GLU A 402 -4.41 -14.72 14.05
N LEU A 403 -4.68 -15.88 13.45
CA LEU A 403 -6.04 -16.31 13.11
C LEU A 403 -6.91 -16.49 14.37
N ASP A 404 -6.36 -17.04 15.44
CA ASP A 404 -7.08 -17.23 16.70
C ASP A 404 -7.52 -15.90 17.32
N GLN A 405 -6.67 -14.89 17.23
CA GLN A 405 -6.99 -13.55 17.74
C GLN A 405 -8.03 -12.86 16.85
N LEU A 406 -7.89 -12.99 15.53
CA LEU A 406 -8.88 -12.48 14.57
C LEU A 406 -10.24 -13.17 14.79
N GLU A 407 -10.26 -14.49 14.96
CA GLU A 407 -11.49 -15.22 15.27
C GLU A 407 -12.13 -14.70 16.54
N ALA A 408 -11.35 -14.48 17.60
CA ALA A 408 -11.85 -13.93 18.85
C ALA A 408 -12.49 -12.54 18.67
N TYR A 409 -11.86 -11.67 17.89
CA TYR A 409 -12.39 -10.35 17.57
C TYR A 409 -13.70 -10.43 16.80
N TYR A 410 -13.73 -11.09 15.64
CA TYR A 410 -14.91 -11.15 14.78
C TYR A 410 -16.09 -11.86 15.46
N LYS A 411 -15.82 -12.97 16.16
CA LYS A 411 -16.81 -13.68 16.96
C LYS A 411 -17.40 -12.80 18.05
N GLY A 412 -16.54 -12.13 18.82
CA GLY A 412 -16.98 -11.28 19.93
C GLY A 412 -17.82 -10.09 19.46
N TRP A 413 -17.45 -9.45 18.35
CA TRP A 413 -18.24 -8.38 17.76
C TRP A 413 -19.58 -8.87 17.19
N SER A 414 -19.61 -10.04 16.55
CA SER A 414 -20.82 -10.68 16.09
C SER A 414 -21.76 -10.99 17.28
N GLU A 415 -21.24 -11.57 18.36
CA GLU A 415 -21.97 -11.84 19.60
C GLU A 415 -22.44 -10.57 20.32
N ALA A 416 -21.73 -9.46 20.14
CA ALA A 416 -22.14 -8.14 20.63
C ALA A 416 -23.30 -7.53 19.82
N GLY A 417 -23.68 -8.14 18.70
CA GLY A 417 -24.82 -7.74 17.88
C GLY A 417 -24.48 -7.07 16.56
N ALA A 418 -23.18 -7.01 16.18
CA ALA A 418 -22.79 -6.48 14.88
C ALA A 418 -23.31 -7.38 13.77
N LYS A 419 -24.18 -6.85 12.92
CA LYS A 419 -24.72 -7.54 11.73
C LYS A 419 -23.92 -7.24 10.47
N THR A 420 -23.25 -6.12 10.44
CA THR A 420 -22.40 -5.69 9.33
C THR A 420 -20.99 -5.45 9.85
N LEU A 421 -20.11 -6.37 9.52
CA LEU A 421 -18.69 -6.29 9.85
C LEU A 421 -17.90 -6.03 8.56
N LEU A 422 -16.89 -5.18 8.65
CA LEU A 422 -15.95 -4.91 7.59
C LEU A 422 -14.57 -5.43 7.98
N LEU A 423 -13.84 -5.99 7.05
CA LEU A 423 -12.44 -6.34 7.18
C LEU A 423 -11.59 -5.26 6.49
N ARG A 424 -10.94 -4.42 7.31
CA ARG A 424 -10.01 -3.39 6.84
C ARG A 424 -8.65 -3.56 7.53
N PRO A 425 -7.89 -4.57 7.13
CA PRO A 425 -6.64 -4.88 7.80
C PRO A 425 -5.59 -3.78 7.53
N ASN A 426 -4.75 -3.53 8.53
CA ASN A 426 -3.72 -2.49 8.50
C ASN A 426 -2.29 -3.07 8.46
N TYR A 427 -2.13 -4.35 8.13
CA TYR A 427 -0.83 -5.01 8.04
C TYR A 427 -0.23 -5.01 6.64
N HIS A 428 -1.01 -4.60 5.64
CA HIS A 428 -0.56 -4.33 4.28
C HIS A 428 -0.48 -2.83 4.08
N THR A 429 0.38 -2.16 4.80
CA THR A 429 0.41 -0.71 4.73
C THR A 429 1.29 -0.19 3.61
N TYR A 430 1.05 1.04 3.24
CA TYR A 430 1.61 1.85 2.18
C TYR A 430 3.10 1.72 1.93
N PHE A 431 3.85 1.34 2.95
CA PHE A 431 5.30 1.46 2.95
C PHE A 431 5.97 0.14 3.26
N ALA A 432 5.24 -0.93 3.06
CA ALA A 432 5.52 -2.14 3.78
C ALA A 432 6.15 -3.23 2.94
N THR A 433 6.44 -2.98 1.72
CA THR A 433 6.90 -4.08 0.90
C THR A 433 8.38 -3.97 0.65
N THR A 434 9.07 -4.94 1.19
CA THR A 434 10.21 -5.47 0.48
C THR A 434 9.64 -6.05 -0.82
N VAL A 435 10.27 -5.76 -1.94
CA VAL A 435 9.94 -6.39 -3.23
C VAL A 435 10.40 -7.85 -3.28
N ILE A 436 10.38 -8.53 -2.14
CA ILE A 436 10.83 -9.91 -1.94
C ILE A 436 9.60 -10.77 -1.66
N PRO A 437 9.47 -11.95 -2.28
CA PRO A 437 8.28 -12.77 -2.13
C PRO A 437 8.02 -13.16 -0.67
N PRO A 438 6.89 -12.74 -0.08
CA PRO A 438 6.59 -13.09 1.31
C PRO A 438 5.95 -14.49 1.45
N GLY A 439 5.29 -15.02 0.41
CA GLY A 439 4.62 -16.32 0.43
C GLY A 439 3.34 -16.37 1.28
N TYR A 440 2.69 -15.25 1.55
CA TYR A 440 1.57 -15.15 2.50
C TYR A 440 0.16 -15.28 1.86
N GLU A 441 0.06 -15.64 0.60
CA GLU A 441 -1.22 -15.64 -0.14
C GLU A 441 -2.28 -16.57 0.49
N LYS A 442 -1.86 -17.74 1.01
CA LYS A 442 -2.76 -18.64 1.73
C LYS A 442 -3.21 -18.06 3.06
N HIS A 443 -2.29 -17.45 3.77
CA HIS A 443 -2.58 -16.83 5.06
C HIS A 443 -3.56 -15.64 4.91
N MET A 444 -3.38 -14.83 3.87
CA MET A 444 -4.32 -13.74 3.56
C MET A 444 -5.72 -14.26 3.23
N TYR A 445 -5.80 -15.36 2.48
CA TYR A 445 -7.05 -16.07 2.23
C TYR A 445 -7.70 -16.52 3.55
N ASP A 446 -6.94 -17.13 4.46
CA ASP A 446 -7.44 -17.62 5.75
C ASP A 446 -7.92 -16.48 6.67
N VAL A 447 -7.21 -15.34 6.67
CA VAL A 447 -7.62 -14.12 7.39
C VAL A 447 -8.99 -13.66 6.90
N PHE A 448 -9.17 -13.60 5.58
CA PHE A 448 -10.46 -13.21 5.01
C PHE A 448 -11.55 -14.24 5.38
N GLN A 449 -11.29 -15.54 5.21
CA GLN A 449 -12.26 -16.58 5.52
C GLN A 449 -12.67 -16.58 7.00
N THR A 450 -11.72 -16.28 7.89
CA THR A 450 -12.01 -16.14 9.32
C THR A 450 -12.98 -14.99 9.57
N ALA A 451 -12.75 -13.82 8.98
CA ALA A 451 -13.65 -12.70 9.09
C ALA A 451 -15.04 -12.97 8.44
N TYR A 452 -15.05 -13.55 7.26
CA TYR A 452 -16.27 -13.89 6.51
C TYR A 452 -17.17 -14.87 7.26
N LYS A 453 -16.60 -15.89 7.89
CA LYS A 453 -17.29 -16.88 8.74
C LYS A 453 -18.13 -16.21 9.84
N TYR A 454 -17.66 -15.10 10.39
CA TYR A 454 -18.34 -14.38 11.48
C TYR A 454 -19.13 -13.14 11.00
N GLY A 455 -19.43 -13.05 9.72
CA GLY A 455 -20.35 -12.05 9.18
C GLY A 455 -19.69 -10.81 8.57
N ALA A 456 -18.38 -10.84 8.30
CA ALA A 456 -17.80 -9.78 7.47
C ALA A 456 -18.39 -9.86 6.06
N ARG A 457 -18.93 -8.73 5.58
CA ARG A 457 -19.53 -8.59 4.25
C ARG A 457 -18.95 -7.40 3.48
N ALA A 458 -17.84 -6.86 3.95
CA ALA A 458 -17.09 -5.84 3.26
C ALA A 458 -15.59 -6.05 3.52
N ALA A 459 -14.79 -5.95 2.48
CA ALA A 459 -13.33 -6.02 2.56
C ALA A 459 -12.70 -4.79 1.89
N ASP A 460 -11.82 -4.10 2.61
CA ASP A 460 -11.08 -2.93 2.13
C ASP A 460 -9.63 -3.05 2.58
N TYR A 461 -8.81 -3.72 1.79
CA TYR A 461 -7.41 -3.95 2.10
C TYR A 461 -6.57 -2.70 1.81
N ASP A 462 -5.79 -2.28 2.77
CA ASP A 462 -4.93 -1.11 2.73
C ASP A 462 -3.46 -1.55 2.75
N SER A 463 -2.62 -1.34 1.81
CA SER A 463 -2.82 -1.14 0.39
C SER A 463 -1.80 -2.00 -0.36
N LEU A 464 -2.16 -2.48 -1.52
CA LEU A 464 -1.24 -3.20 -2.38
C LEU A 464 -0.46 -2.21 -3.24
N ILE A 465 0.85 -2.34 -3.26
CA ILE A 465 1.73 -1.36 -3.88
C ILE A 465 1.95 -1.65 -5.37
N GLY A 466 1.55 -2.84 -5.83
CA GLY A 466 1.65 -3.21 -7.23
C GLY A 466 3.04 -3.73 -7.62
N PHE A 467 3.47 -4.81 -6.98
CA PHE A 467 4.67 -5.58 -7.37
C PHE A 467 4.26 -6.87 -8.07
N TRP A 468 3.52 -6.73 -9.16
CA TRP A 468 2.79 -7.82 -9.81
C TRP A 468 3.62 -9.08 -10.09
N PRO A 469 4.89 -9.00 -10.54
CA PRO A 469 5.70 -10.19 -10.77
C PRO A 469 5.87 -11.09 -9.54
N ILE A 470 5.74 -10.52 -8.34
CA ILE A 470 6.00 -11.21 -7.07
C ILE A 470 4.72 -11.37 -6.25
N THR A 471 3.89 -10.34 -6.15
CA THR A 471 2.66 -10.36 -5.34
C THR A 471 1.41 -10.69 -6.13
N GLY A 472 1.53 -10.88 -7.45
CA GLY A 472 0.39 -11.08 -8.33
C GLY A 472 -0.52 -12.24 -7.93
N LEU A 473 0.05 -13.35 -7.44
CA LEU A 473 -0.74 -14.46 -6.92
C LEU A 473 -1.56 -14.05 -5.69
N SER A 474 -0.96 -13.33 -4.74
CA SER A 474 -1.65 -12.86 -3.54
C SER A 474 -2.78 -11.89 -3.89
N ASP A 475 -2.50 -10.95 -4.79
CA ASP A 475 -3.46 -9.96 -5.27
C ASP A 475 -4.63 -10.61 -6.00
N TYR A 476 -4.33 -11.60 -6.87
CA TYR A 476 -5.32 -12.37 -7.60
C TYR A 476 -6.21 -13.19 -6.65
N VAL A 477 -5.61 -13.95 -5.73
CA VAL A 477 -6.35 -14.77 -4.77
C VAL A 477 -7.28 -13.91 -3.92
N LEU A 478 -6.80 -12.78 -3.40
CA LEU A 478 -7.63 -11.86 -2.62
C LEU A 478 -8.80 -11.30 -3.42
N ALA A 479 -8.53 -10.77 -4.60
CA ALA A 479 -9.55 -10.18 -5.45
C ALA A 479 -10.63 -11.20 -5.81
N ARG A 480 -10.24 -12.43 -6.13
CA ARG A 480 -11.16 -13.52 -6.47
C ARG A 480 -11.95 -14.02 -5.26
N THR A 481 -11.30 -14.11 -4.11
CA THR A 481 -11.97 -14.52 -2.87
C THR A 481 -13.03 -13.50 -2.44
N PHE A 482 -12.79 -12.21 -2.66
CA PHE A 482 -13.82 -11.20 -2.39
C PHE A 482 -15.02 -11.31 -3.32
N SER A 483 -14.81 -11.74 -4.56
CA SER A 483 -15.87 -11.90 -5.56
C SER A 483 -16.70 -13.18 -5.36
N ASP A 484 -16.04 -14.27 -4.98
CA ASP A 484 -16.66 -15.59 -4.75
C ASP A 484 -16.05 -16.23 -3.49
N PRO A 485 -16.48 -15.84 -2.29
CA PRO A 485 -15.89 -16.25 -1.02
C PRO A 485 -16.00 -17.74 -0.72
N ASP A 486 -16.95 -18.44 -1.34
CA ASP A 486 -17.18 -19.89 -1.13
C ASP A 486 -16.19 -20.79 -1.87
N LYS A 487 -15.37 -20.25 -2.74
CA LYS A 487 -14.38 -21.02 -3.48
C LYS A 487 -13.12 -21.26 -2.63
N PRO A 488 -12.59 -22.52 -2.61
CA PRO A 488 -11.38 -22.81 -1.86
C PRO A 488 -10.15 -22.15 -2.48
N PHE A 489 -9.10 -22.01 -1.67
CA PHE A 489 -7.81 -21.42 -2.08
C PHE A 489 -7.24 -22.09 -3.33
N GLU A 490 -7.26 -23.42 -3.38
CA GLU A 490 -6.71 -24.24 -4.46
C GLU A 490 -7.45 -24.00 -5.79
N TYR A 491 -8.74 -23.68 -5.74
CA TYR A 491 -9.51 -23.33 -6.93
C TYR A 491 -8.97 -22.06 -7.60
N TRP A 492 -8.59 -21.05 -6.80
CA TRP A 492 -8.06 -19.80 -7.32
C TRP A 492 -6.62 -19.91 -7.77
N THR A 493 -5.77 -20.59 -7.01
CA THR A 493 -4.36 -20.78 -7.38
C THR A 493 -4.22 -21.61 -8.64
N HIS A 494 -5.01 -22.67 -8.79
CA HIS A 494 -5.03 -23.47 -10.02
C HIS A 494 -5.36 -22.60 -11.25
N ARG A 495 -6.39 -21.75 -11.14
CA ARG A 495 -6.78 -20.82 -12.22
C ARG A 495 -5.71 -19.77 -12.53
N TYR A 496 -4.97 -19.33 -11.55
CA TYR A 496 -3.83 -18.44 -11.75
C TYR A 496 -2.72 -19.13 -12.54
N PHE A 497 -2.38 -20.35 -12.15
CA PHE A 497 -1.29 -21.11 -12.80
C PHE A 497 -1.64 -21.59 -14.21
N GLU A 498 -2.92 -21.81 -14.54
CA GLU A 498 -3.36 -22.10 -15.91
C GLU A 498 -2.82 -21.10 -16.94
N ALA A 499 -2.61 -19.85 -16.54
CA ALA A 499 -2.08 -18.78 -17.40
C ALA A 499 -0.64 -19.01 -17.88
N TYR A 500 0.11 -19.88 -17.20
CA TYR A 500 1.47 -20.25 -17.56
C TYR A 500 1.57 -21.49 -18.47
N GLY A 501 0.43 -22.14 -18.76
CA GLY A 501 0.37 -23.30 -19.65
C GLY A 501 1.28 -24.45 -19.20
N PRO A 502 2.15 -24.99 -20.08
CA PRO A 502 3.06 -26.08 -19.71
C PRO A 502 4.04 -25.77 -18.57
N ALA A 503 4.30 -24.51 -18.27
CA ALA A 503 5.16 -24.10 -17.15
C ALA A 503 4.42 -24.04 -15.80
N ALA A 504 3.09 -24.22 -15.78
CA ALA A 504 2.27 -24.10 -14.57
C ALA A 504 2.79 -24.91 -13.37
N PRO A 505 3.18 -26.19 -13.52
CA PRO A 505 3.67 -26.97 -12.37
C PRO A 505 4.92 -26.40 -11.72
N GLU A 506 5.84 -25.84 -12.51
CA GLU A 506 7.10 -25.30 -12.00
C GLU A 506 6.89 -23.90 -11.38
N VAL A 507 6.00 -23.12 -11.95
CA VAL A 507 5.58 -21.84 -11.37
C VAL A 507 4.83 -22.09 -10.04
N GLU A 508 4.01 -23.12 -9.94
CA GLU A 508 3.38 -23.52 -8.68
C GLU A 508 4.42 -23.88 -7.62
N LYS A 509 5.46 -24.65 -7.97
CA LYS A 509 6.58 -24.97 -7.06
C LYS A 509 7.31 -23.71 -6.59
N TYR A 510 7.50 -22.72 -7.48
CA TYR A 510 8.11 -21.43 -7.13
C TYR A 510 7.33 -20.72 -6.01
N PHE A 511 6.02 -20.56 -6.16
CA PHE A 511 5.18 -19.91 -5.14
C PHE A 511 5.04 -20.79 -3.89
N ALA A 512 4.90 -22.12 -4.06
CA ALA A 512 4.84 -23.04 -2.93
C ALA A 512 6.10 -22.98 -2.06
N TYR A 513 7.29 -22.83 -2.67
CA TYR A 513 8.53 -22.70 -1.93
C TYR A 513 8.50 -21.47 -1.00
N TRP A 514 8.13 -20.30 -1.51
CA TRP A 514 8.03 -19.08 -0.69
C TRP A 514 6.98 -19.23 0.41
N ARG A 515 5.87 -19.89 0.15
CA ARG A 515 4.83 -20.17 1.13
C ARG A 515 5.30 -21.16 2.20
N GLU A 516 5.77 -22.33 1.80
CA GLU A 516 6.00 -23.43 2.73
C GLU A 516 7.35 -23.34 3.44
N GLU A 517 8.40 -22.90 2.75
CA GLU A 517 9.75 -22.84 3.31
C GLU A 517 10.04 -21.49 3.97
N VAL A 518 9.48 -20.39 3.45
CA VAL A 518 9.76 -19.05 3.99
C VAL A 518 8.63 -18.59 4.90
N TRP A 519 7.41 -18.49 4.41
CA TRP A 519 6.30 -18.02 5.22
C TRP A 519 6.00 -18.96 6.40
N ASP A 520 5.63 -20.20 6.12
CA ASP A 520 5.13 -21.12 7.15
C ASP A 520 6.21 -21.49 8.18
N LYS A 521 7.47 -21.69 7.74
CA LYS A 521 8.53 -22.15 8.63
C LYS A 521 9.33 -21.03 9.29
N ARG A 522 9.45 -19.87 8.66
CA ARG A 522 10.36 -18.81 9.11
C ARG A 522 9.66 -17.50 9.48
N LEU A 523 8.73 -17.00 8.68
CA LEU A 523 8.09 -15.72 8.92
C LEU A 523 6.92 -15.81 9.89
N HIS A 524 5.94 -16.64 9.60
CA HIS A 524 4.71 -16.76 10.39
C HIS A 524 4.98 -17.09 11.87
N PRO A 525 5.86 -18.05 12.22
CA PRO A 525 6.16 -18.32 13.63
C PRO A 525 6.88 -17.18 14.37
N ASN A 526 7.41 -16.21 13.64
CA ASN A 526 8.20 -15.10 14.19
C ASN A 526 7.52 -13.72 14.02
N LEU A 527 6.24 -13.66 13.62
CA LEU A 527 5.55 -12.39 13.35
C LEU A 527 5.67 -11.39 14.51
N ASN A 528 5.40 -11.84 15.74
CA ASN A 528 5.49 -10.98 16.92
C ASN A 528 6.91 -10.47 17.17
N LYS A 529 7.92 -11.31 16.95
CA LYS A 529 9.33 -10.94 17.07
C LYS A 529 9.71 -9.89 16.02
N ILE A 530 9.34 -10.10 14.77
CA ILE A 530 9.59 -9.18 13.66
C ILE A 530 8.98 -7.80 13.95
N VAL A 531 7.76 -7.74 14.42
CA VAL A 531 7.07 -6.49 14.78
C VAL A 531 7.80 -5.78 15.94
N THR A 532 8.13 -6.52 17.01
CA THR A 532 8.72 -5.95 18.21
C THR A 532 10.14 -5.44 17.96
N GLU A 533 10.98 -6.23 17.32
CA GLU A 533 12.37 -5.88 17.02
C GLU A 533 12.46 -4.80 15.93
N GLY A 534 11.59 -4.83 14.94
CA GLY A 534 11.49 -3.80 13.92
C GLY A 534 10.94 -2.47 14.41
N LYS A 535 10.43 -2.40 15.65
CA LYS A 535 9.81 -1.21 16.25
C LYS A 535 8.63 -0.64 15.43
N TYR A 536 7.93 -1.50 14.70
CA TYR A 536 6.78 -1.15 13.89
C TYR A 536 5.55 -1.92 14.34
N PHE A 537 4.38 -1.37 14.05
CA PHE A 537 3.11 -1.97 14.43
C PHE A 537 2.64 -3.12 13.53
N ASN A 538 3.34 -3.39 12.44
CA ASN A 538 3.07 -4.54 11.58
C ASN A 538 4.35 -5.25 11.13
N PHE A 539 4.22 -6.54 10.80
CA PHE A 539 5.36 -7.39 10.52
C PHE A 539 6.11 -6.99 9.25
N VAL A 540 5.42 -6.51 8.23
CA VAL A 540 6.06 -6.19 6.95
C VAL A 540 7.04 -5.04 7.10
N ARG A 541 6.71 -4.03 7.89
CA ARG A 541 7.65 -2.95 8.22
C ARG A 541 8.82 -3.42 9.07
N GLY A 542 8.55 -4.32 9.99
CA GLY A 542 9.62 -4.92 10.82
C GLY A 542 10.55 -5.81 10.01
N LEU A 543 10.01 -6.56 9.06
CA LEU A 543 10.76 -7.53 8.27
C LEU A 543 11.95 -6.92 7.52
N THR A 544 11.83 -5.71 6.99
CA THR A 544 12.92 -5.06 6.25
C THR A 544 14.20 -4.94 7.09
N TRP A 545 14.08 -4.72 8.40
CA TRP A 545 15.21 -4.57 9.31
C TRP A 545 15.86 -5.90 9.72
N SER A 546 15.12 -6.98 9.60
CA SER A 546 15.55 -8.33 9.97
C SER A 546 15.56 -9.30 8.78
N LEU A 547 15.62 -8.78 7.57
CA LEU A 547 15.45 -9.56 6.34
C LEU A 547 16.43 -10.73 6.26
N GLY A 548 17.72 -10.51 6.58
CA GLY A 548 18.77 -11.52 6.58
C GLY A 548 18.62 -12.61 7.65
N ASP A 549 17.72 -12.43 8.64
CA ASP A 549 17.41 -13.46 9.64
C ASP A 549 16.40 -14.50 9.11
N TYR A 550 15.64 -14.13 8.08
CA TYR A 550 14.51 -14.94 7.56
C TYR A 550 14.67 -15.39 6.13
N TYR A 551 15.49 -14.71 5.33
CA TYR A 551 15.81 -15.05 3.95
C TYR A 551 17.31 -15.26 3.78
N ASN A 552 17.70 -16.03 2.78
CA ASN A 552 19.09 -16.26 2.40
C ASN A 552 19.25 -16.43 0.89
N GLU A 553 20.49 -16.42 0.38
CA GLU A 553 20.79 -16.59 -1.04
C GLU A 553 20.32 -17.94 -1.60
N GLU A 554 20.35 -19.01 -0.79
CA GLU A 554 19.90 -20.33 -1.23
C GLU A 554 18.42 -20.38 -1.58
N ASP A 555 17.60 -19.47 -1.02
CA ASP A 555 16.18 -19.35 -1.38
C ASP A 555 16.04 -18.97 -2.85
N PHE A 556 16.86 -18.01 -3.28
CA PHE A 556 16.87 -17.56 -4.66
C PHE A 556 17.49 -18.61 -5.59
N ASP A 557 18.56 -19.30 -5.16
CA ASP A 557 19.14 -20.40 -5.95
C ASP A 557 18.12 -21.51 -6.23
N LYS A 558 17.32 -21.86 -5.23
CA LYS A 558 16.26 -22.86 -5.38
C LYS A 558 15.13 -22.40 -6.28
N THR A 559 14.69 -21.16 -6.10
CA THR A 559 13.59 -20.61 -6.91
C THR A 559 14.02 -20.37 -8.35
N ASP A 560 15.28 -20.01 -8.59
CA ASP A 560 15.86 -19.91 -9.94
C ASP A 560 15.84 -21.25 -10.68
N VAL A 561 16.05 -22.38 -9.96
CA VAL A 561 15.93 -23.73 -10.57
C VAL A 561 14.51 -23.97 -11.08
N PHE A 562 13.48 -23.68 -10.28
CA PHE A 562 12.09 -23.86 -10.72
C PHE A 562 11.76 -22.97 -11.92
N LEU A 563 12.23 -21.73 -11.90
CA LEU A 563 12.02 -20.80 -13.02
C LEU A 563 12.78 -21.22 -14.28
N ALA A 564 13.96 -21.79 -14.14
CA ALA A 564 14.71 -22.34 -15.27
C ALA A 564 14.02 -23.58 -15.87
N GLU A 565 13.48 -24.48 -15.04
CA GLU A 565 12.68 -25.63 -15.47
C GLU A 565 11.39 -25.19 -16.17
N ALA A 566 10.72 -24.16 -15.65
CA ALA A 566 9.58 -23.51 -16.30
C ALA A 566 9.95 -22.93 -17.67
N ALA A 567 11.10 -22.26 -17.77
CA ALA A 567 11.60 -21.64 -18.99
C ALA A 567 11.99 -22.65 -20.07
N ALA A 568 12.32 -23.87 -19.68
CA ALA A 568 12.63 -24.97 -20.62
C ALA A 568 11.38 -25.56 -21.30
N GLN A 569 10.18 -25.24 -20.84
CA GLN A 569 8.93 -25.70 -21.42
C GLN A 569 8.63 -25.03 -22.77
N LYS A 570 7.85 -25.72 -23.60
CA LYS A 570 7.38 -25.15 -24.87
C LYS A 570 6.22 -24.21 -24.62
N LEU A 571 6.51 -22.93 -24.59
CA LEU A 571 5.54 -21.86 -24.26
C LEU A 571 5.12 -21.10 -25.51
N THR A 572 3.89 -20.58 -25.49
CA THR A 572 3.45 -19.55 -26.43
C THR A 572 4.18 -18.22 -26.12
N PRO A 573 4.24 -17.26 -27.06
CA PRO A 573 4.84 -15.95 -26.80
C PRO A 573 4.25 -15.24 -25.56
N ALA A 574 2.93 -15.34 -25.33
CA ALA A 574 2.26 -14.72 -24.19
C ALA A 574 2.63 -15.42 -22.87
N GLN A 575 2.70 -16.76 -22.85
CA GLN A 575 3.14 -17.52 -21.68
C GLN A 575 4.61 -17.25 -21.36
N ARG A 576 5.46 -17.17 -22.39
CA ARG A 576 6.87 -16.81 -22.23
C ARG A 576 7.02 -15.42 -21.63
N ALA A 577 6.35 -14.41 -22.18
CA ALA A 577 6.44 -13.05 -21.68
C ALA A 577 5.99 -12.94 -20.21
N ARG A 578 4.95 -13.68 -19.81
CA ARG A 578 4.49 -13.72 -18.42
C ARG A 578 5.50 -14.40 -17.48
N LEU A 579 6.11 -15.50 -17.94
CA LEU A 579 7.17 -16.16 -17.19
C LEU A 579 8.42 -15.29 -17.07
N ASP A 580 8.78 -14.57 -18.12
CA ASP A 580 9.93 -13.64 -18.12
C ASP A 580 9.74 -12.52 -17.09
N GLN A 581 8.50 -12.03 -16.88
CA GLN A 581 8.19 -11.10 -15.79
C GLN A 581 8.48 -11.69 -14.42
N LEU A 582 8.09 -12.94 -14.19
CA LEU A 582 8.35 -13.63 -12.93
C LEU A 582 9.85 -13.83 -12.69
N ILE A 583 10.60 -14.21 -13.73
CA ILE A 583 12.06 -14.36 -13.69
C ILE A 583 12.74 -13.02 -13.37
N LEU A 584 12.36 -11.96 -14.08
CA LEU A 584 12.87 -10.61 -13.81
C LEU A 584 12.51 -10.14 -12.40
N GLY A 585 11.29 -10.43 -11.94
CA GLY A 585 10.84 -10.12 -10.58
C GLY A 585 11.65 -10.84 -9.51
N ASN A 586 11.95 -12.14 -9.71
CA ASN A 586 12.81 -12.90 -8.80
C ASN A 586 14.26 -12.36 -8.78
N THR A 587 14.80 -12.02 -9.94
CA THR A 587 16.12 -11.37 -10.07
C THR A 587 16.14 -10.03 -9.32
N HIS A 588 15.12 -9.19 -9.51
CA HIS A 588 14.98 -7.92 -8.79
C HIS A 588 14.90 -8.13 -7.27
N ALA A 589 14.13 -9.12 -6.82
CA ALA A 589 14.01 -9.46 -5.41
C ALA A 589 15.36 -9.88 -4.81
N ARG A 590 16.13 -10.73 -5.50
CA ARG A 590 17.48 -11.13 -5.08
C ARG A 590 18.45 -9.95 -4.99
N LEU A 591 18.44 -9.08 -6.01
CA LEU A 591 19.29 -7.88 -5.99
C LEU A 591 18.90 -6.93 -4.86
N THR A 592 17.61 -6.81 -4.55
CA THR A 592 17.13 -6.01 -3.42
C THR A 592 17.54 -6.63 -2.09
N PHE A 593 17.42 -7.96 -1.96
CA PHE A 593 17.88 -8.69 -0.79
C PHE A 593 19.37 -8.41 -0.52
N ASN A 594 20.21 -8.54 -1.53
CA ASN A 594 21.66 -8.30 -1.40
C ASN A 594 21.97 -6.84 -1.06
N ALA A 595 21.30 -5.88 -1.68
CA ALA A 595 21.49 -4.47 -1.38
C ALA A 595 21.12 -4.10 0.06
N ILE A 596 20.20 -4.85 0.69
CA ILE A 596 19.78 -4.62 2.08
C ILE A 596 20.69 -5.37 3.06
N THR A 597 21.05 -6.63 2.75
CA THR A 597 21.67 -7.54 3.72
C THR A 597 23.20 -7.59 3.65
N ASP A 598 23.79 -7.35 2.47
CA ASP A 598 25.24 -7.25 2.30
C ASP A 598 25.79 -6.09 3.13
N LYS A 599 27.08 -6.18 3.45
CA LYS A 599 27.75 -5.19 4.27
C LYS A 599 29.05 -4.71 3.60
N GLY A 600 29.46 -3.51 3.96
CA GLY A 600 30.70 -2.96 3.48
C GLY A 600 30.71 -2.77 1.96
N GLN A 601 31.82 -3.09 1.33
CA GLN A 601 32.00 -2.97 -0.13
C GLN A 601 31.00 -3.81 -0.93
N ALA A 602 30.63 -5.00 -0.42
CA ALA A 602 29.64 -5.86 -1.08
C ALA A 602 28.29 -5.16 -1.19
N GLN A 603 27.85 -4.43 -0.17
CA GLN A 603 26.60 -3.67 -0.19
C GLN A 603 26.62 -2.57 -1.26
N LEU A 604 27.72 -1.85 -1.41
CA LEU A 604 27.86 -0.84 -2.47
C LEU A 604 27.74 -1.45 -3.87
N VAL A 605 28.40 -2.59 -4.08
CA VAL A 605 28.34 -3.33 -5.34
C VAL A 605 26.91 -3.82 -5.61
N ALA A 606 26.25 -4.37 -4.58
CA ALA A 606 24.87 -4.84 -4.69
C ALA A 606 23.88 -3.68 -4.99
N ALA A 607 24.04 -2.55 -4.32
CA ALA A 607 23.22 -1.35 -4.57
C ALA A 607 23.38 -0.83 -6.01
N LYS A 608 24.61 -0.79 -6.53
CA LYS A 608 24.86 -0.42 -7.93
C LYS A 608 24.22 -1.39 -8.92
N LYS A 609 24.34 -2.69 -8.68
CA LYS A 609 23.71 -3.72 -9.51
C LYS A 609 22.19 -3.57 -9.53
N LEU A 610 21.60 -3.34 -8.35
CA LEU A 610 20.17 -3.12 -8.22
C LEU A 610 19.72 -1.88 -9.01
N HIS A 611 20.43 -0.75 -8.87
CA HIS A 611 20.11 0.47 -9.60
C HIS A 611 20.20 0.26 -11.11
N ALA A 612 21.30 -0.29 -11.61
CA ALA A 612 21.50 -0.57 -13.02
C ALA A 612 20.42 -1.52 -13.58
N PHE A 613 20.03 -2.53 -12.81
CA PHE A 613 18.95 -3.43 -13.19
C PHE A 613 17.61 -2.69 -13.31
N ARG A 614 17.26 -1.86 -12.32
CA ARG A 614 16.03 -1.07 -12.33
C ARG A 614 15.97 -0.12 -13.52
N GLU A 615 17.06 0.59 -13.80
CA GLU A 615 17.16 1.46 -14.96
C GLU A 615 16.97 0.72 -16.28
N ALA A 616 17.65 -0.43 -16.44
CA ALA A 616 17.54 -1.26 -17.64
C ALA A 616 16.12 -1.82 -17.85
N HIS A 617 15.41 -2.15 -16.76
CA HIS A 617 14.11 -2.83 -16.81
C HIS A 617 12.94 -1.97 -16.35
N LYS A 618 13.10 -0.65 -16.23
CA LYS A 618 12.04 0.24 -15.73
C LYS A 618 10.74 0.19 -16.53
N ASN A 619 10.81 -0.17 -17.80
CA ASN A 619 9.64 -0.31 -18.68
C ASN A 619 9.20 -1.77 -18.88
N ASP A 620 10.03 -2.72 -18.53
CA ASP A 620 9.79 -4.14 -18.78
C ASP A 620 9.00 -4.79 -17.63
N LEU A 621 9.28 -4.36 -16.39
CA LEU A 621 8.64 -4.91 -15.21
C LEU A 621 7.30 -4.23 -14.92
N ASN A 622 6.27 -5.03 -14.65
CA ASN A 622 4.97 -4.53 -14.19
C ASN A 622 5.01 -4.18 -12.69
N ILE A 623 5.75 -3.12 -12.38
CA ILE A 623 5.99 -2.64 -11.01
C ILE A 623 5.61 -1.17 -10.90
N ASN A 624 4.99 -0.81 -9.78
CA ASN A 624 4.81 0.57 -9.37
C ASN A 624 6.11 1.11 -8.74
N TRP A 625 6.99 1.66 -9.55
CA TRP A 625 8.28 2.18 -9.09
C TRP A 625 8.17 3.30 -8.05
N ILE A 626 7.11 4.11 -8.10
CA ILE A 626 6.85 5.12 -7.07
C ILE A 626 6.59 4.45 -5.73
N GLY A 627 5.83 3.36 -5.71
CA GLY A 627 5.59 2.55 -4.52
C GLY A 627 6.87 1.92 -3.98
N VAL A 628 7.75 1.41 -4.85
CA VAL A 628 9.08 0.89 -4.47
C VAL A 628 9.91 1.96 -3.77
N CYS A 629 10.06 3.12 -4.39
CA CYS A 629 10.82 4.23 -3.83
C CYS A 629 10.23 4.72 -2.51
N ALA A 630 8.90 4.82 -2.41
CA ALA A 630 8.22 5.20 -1.19
C ALA A 630 8.46 4.19 -0.05
N SER A 631 8.47 2.90 -0.36
CA SER A 631 8.79 1.85 0.60
C SER A 631 10.22 1.94 1.08
N GLU A 632 11.15 2.05 0.16
CA GLU A 632 12.58 2.08 0.48
C GLU A 632 12.98 3.35 1.23
N SER A 633 12.34 4.49 0.97
CA SER A 633 12.58 5.73 1.70
C SER A 633 12.23 5.62 3.20
N HIS A 634 11.41 4.64 3.56
CA HIS A 634 11.03 4.40 4.95
C HIS A 634 11.84 3.29 5.63
N PHE A 635 12.38 2.33 4.89
CA PHE A 635 12.87 1.07 5.44
C PHE A 635 14.22 0.63 4.89
N GLY A 636 14.47 0.88 3.62
CA GLY A 636 15.81 0.77 3.08
C GLY A 636 16.64 1.97 3.52
N ASP A 637 17.88 2.00 3.13
CA ASP A 637 18.66 3.21 3.19
C ASP A 637 18.86 3.73 1.75
N PRO A 638 17.84 4.39 1.17
CA PRO A 638 17.93 4.89 -0.19
C PRO A 638 19.02 5.94 -0.33
N ALA A 639 19.36 6.64 0.76
CA ALA A 639 20.50 7.54 0.79
C ALA A 639 21.81 6.77 0.58
N LYS A 640 21.97 5.59 1.19
CA LYS A 640 23.14 4.74 0.94
C LYS A 640 23.21 4.23 -0.49
N GLN A 641 22.07 3.79 -1.05
CA GLN A 641 22.01 3.37 -2.45
C GLN A 641 22.39 4.50 -3.39
N LYS A 642 21.86 5.70 -3.17
CA LYS A 642 22.20 6.90 -3.95
C LYS A 642 23.67 7.27 -3.78
N ILE A 643 24.21 7.23 -2.57
CA ILE A 643 25.62 7.46 -2.28
C ILE A 643 26.47 6.43 -3.02
N ALA A 644 26.12 5.15 -2.95
CA ALA A 644 26.84 4.09 -3.65
C ALA A 644 26.91 4.33 -5.17
N VAL A 645 25.80 4.75 -5.76
CA VAL A 645 25.72 5.08 -7.20
C VAL A 645 26.57 6.32 -7.54
N ASN A 646 26.52 7.37 -6.71
CA ASN A 646 27.21 8.63 -6.98
C ASN A 646 28.72 8.59 -6.67
N LEU A 647 29.11 7.89 -5.60
CA LEU A 647 30.52 7.81 -5.16
C LEU A 647 31.30 6.66 -5.80
N GLY A 648 30.63 5.73 -6.47
CA GLY A 648 31.31 4.62 -7.10
C GLY A 648 31.80 3.56 -6.13
N GLU A 649 33.08 3.12 -6.27
CA GLU A 649 33.67 2.03 -5.47
C GLU A 649 34.48 2.59 -4.30
N PHE A 650 33.85 3.38 -3.43
CA PHE A 650 34.49 3.85 -2.22
C PHE A 650 34.52 2.77 -1.15
N ALA A 651 35.54 2.85 -0.28
CA ALA A 651 35.70 1.92 0.84
C ALA A 651 34.63 2.16 1.92
N MET A 652 34.20 1.09 2.53
CA MET A 652 33.43 1.11 3.76
C MET A 652 34.39 0.96 4.96
N PRO A 653 34.00 1.40 6.15
CA PRO A 653 32.67 1.80 6.60
C PRO A 653 32.32 3.24 6.26
N TRP A 654 31.03 3.54 6.40
CA TRP A 654 30.48 4.89 6.34
C TRP A 654 29.62 5.19 7.57
N LEU A 655 29.50 6.47 7.87
CA LEU A 655 28.72 6.96 8.98
C LEU A 655 27.75 8.02 8.48
N GLN A 656 26.44 7.79 8.66
CA GLN A 656 25.48 8.88 8.56
C GLN A 656 25.62 9.77 9.79
N THR A 657 25.86 11.06 9.58
CA THR A 657 25.83 12.03 10.67
C THR A 657 24.40 12.19 11.20
N GLY A 658 24.23 12.77 12.38
CA GLY A 658 22.88 13.09 12.88
C GLY A 658 22.12 13.93 11.87
N ILE A 659 20.80 13.70 11.73
CA ILE A 659 19.94 14.43 10.80
C ILE A 659 19.69 15.88 11.22
N ALA A 660 19.82 16.20 12.50
CA ALA A 660 19.72 17.56 13.05
C ALA A 660 21.07 17.96 13.63
N TRP A 661 21.60 19.07 13.15
CA TRP A 661 22.84 19.68 13.61
C TRP A 661 22.54 20.96 14.40
N ARG A 662 23.47 21.38 15.26
CA ARG A 662 23.43 22.71 15.82
C ARG A 662 23.60 23.74 14.72
N PHE A 663 22.81 24.81 14.74
CA PHE A 663 22.74 25.79 13.68
C PHE A 663 22.66 27.20 14.21
N LYS A 664 23.34 28.12 13.55
CA LYS A 664 23.29 29.56 13.89
C LYS A 664 23.26 30.40 12.62
N LEU A 665 22.29 31.33 12.56
CA LEU A 665 22.23 32.32 11.50
C LEU A 665 23.34 33.36 11.68
N ASP A 666 23.94 33.81 10.56
CA ASP A 666 24.97 34.80 10.50
C ASP A 666 24.65 35.91 9.49
N PRO A 667 23.61 36.69 9.73
CA PRO A 667 23.14 37.70 8.77
C PRO A 667 24.19 38.79 8.46
N GLU A 668 25.13 39.03 9.38
CA GLU A 668 26.16 40.04 9.24
C GLU A 668 27.52 39.49 8.77
N ASP A 669 27.57 38.16 8.55
CA ASP A 669 28.76 37.40 8.11
C ASP A 669 29.98 37.65 9.01
N VAL A 670 29.74 37.62 10.32
CA VAL A 670 30.77 37.85 11.35
C VAL A 670 31.38 36.56 11.90
N GLY A 671 30.73 35.40 11.71
CA GLY A 671 31.11 34.13 12.34
C GLY A 671 32.53 33.68 12.07
N ALA A 672 33.03 33.90 10.85
CA ALA A 672 34.40 33.59 10.52
C ALA A 672 35.40 34.47 11.29
N LYS A 673 35.06 35.77 11.47
CA LYS A 673 35.89 36.73 12.24
C LYS A 673 35.82 36.47 13.74
N GLU A 674 34.68 36.00 14.23
CA GLU A 674 34.45 35.66 15.63
C GLU A 674 34.93 34.23 16.00
N GLY A 675 35.51 33.52 15.04
CA GLY A 675 36.07 32.18 15.29
C GLY A 675 35.07 31.06 15.49
N TRP A 676 33.86 31.18 14.89
CA TRP A 676 32.84 30.15 15.07
C TRP A 676 33.24 28.77 14.51
N SER A 677 34.17 28.70 13.58
CA SER A 677 34.76 27.45 13.11
C SER A 677 35.63 26.74 14.14
N GLU A 678 36.19 27.50 15.13
CA GLU A 678 37.13 27.03 16.16
C GLU A 678 36.45 26.72 17.50
N MET A 679 35.13 26.94 17.59
CA MET A 679 34.34 26.68 18.80
C MET A 679 34.34 25.17 19.14
N ASN A 680 34.42 24.88 20.45
CA ASN A 680 34.17 23.54 20.94
C ASN A 680 32.69 23.21 20.97
N TRP A 681 32.37 21.94 21.22
CA TRP A 681 30.97 21.51 21.29
C TRP A 681 30.19 22.27 22.39
N GLU A 682 30.77 22.51 23.51
CA GLU A 682 30.18 23.25 24.63
C GLU A 682 29.88 24.71 24.25
N ASP A 683 30.74 25.33 23.47
CA ASP A 683 30.57 26.73 23.02
C ASP A 683 29.40 26.92 22.05
N THR A 684 28.89 25.82 21.48
CA THR A 684 27.73 25.83 20.59
C THR A 684 26.43 25.40 21.27
N GLU A 685 26.38 25.35 22.60
CA GLU A 685 25.21 24.88 23.36
C GLU A 685 23.97 25.74 23.14
N ASP A 686 24.16 27.02 22.92
CA ASP A 686 23.11 28.00 22.63
C ASP A 686 22.67 28.04 21.15
N TRP A 687 23.30 27.25 20.27
CA TRP A 687 22.89 27.16 18.87
C TRP A 687 21.59 26.37 18.74
N GLU A 688 20.76 26.81 17.83
CA GLU A 688 19.50 26.15 17.51
C GLU A 688 19.71 24.83 16.77
N LYS A 689 18.68 24.06 16.59
CA LYS A 689 18.75 22.80 15.83
C LYS A 689 18.12 22.97 14.46
N LEU A 690 18.82 22.53 13.42
CA LEU A 690 18.34 22.50 12.06
C LEU A 690 18.70 21.17 11.38
N ARG A 691 17.76 20.61 10.64
CA ARG A 691 18.00 19.41 9.85
C ARG A 691 18.89 19.70 8.63
N VAL A 692 19.75 18.75 8.31
CA VAL A 692 20.69 18.81 7.17
C VAL A 692 20.18 18.02 5.94
N ASP A 693 18.89 17.69 5.91
CA ASP A 693 18.25 16.94 4.82
C ASP A 693 17.09 17.70 4.18
N SER A 694 16.98 18.99 4.41
CA SER A 694 15.97 19.87 3.84
C SER A 694 16.48 21.31 3.68
N ASN A 695 15.99 21.99 2.65
CA ASN A 695 16.37 23.38 2.36
C ASN A 695 15.86 24.36 3.43
N TRP A 696 16.50 25.51 3.54
CA TRP A 696 16.12 26.59 4.46
C TRP A 696 14.71 27.13 4.25
N GLU A 697 14.27 27.24 3.00
CA GLU A 697 12.95 27.76 2.64
C GLU A 697 11.80 26.81 3.04
N ASN A 698 12.13 25.53 3.19
CA ASN A 698 11.15 24.51 3.58
C ASN A 698 11.79 23.42 4.47
N PRO A 699 12.28 23.80 5.66
CA PRO A 699 12.93 22.84 6.54
C PRO A 699 11.92 21.85 7.12
N TYR A 700 12.34 20.60 7.28
CA TYR A 700 11.53 19.64 8.03
C TYR A 700 11.41 20.11 9.49
N ARG A 701 10.18 20.26 9.97
CA ARG A 701 9.88 20.80 11.32
C ARG A 701 10.21 19.83 12.46
N SER A 702 10.21 18.51 12.19
CA SER A 702 10.68 17.56 13.22
C SER A 702 12.17 17.76 13.46
N GLU A 703 12.56 17.87 14.73
CA GLU A 703 13.94 18.12 15.18
C GLU A 703 14.57 19.45 14.71
N THR A 704 13.79 20.35 14.14
CA THR A 704 14.18 21.73 13.87
C THR A 704 13.47 22.64 14.88
N ASP A 705 14.19 23.64 15.41
CA ASP A 705 13.60 24.58 16.36
C ASP A 705 12.49 25.40 15.67
N PRO A 706 11.27 25.47 16.26
CA PRO A 706 10.11 26.06 15.58
C PRO A 706 10.30 27.53 15.17
N ASP A 707 10.95 28.32 16.02
CA ASP A 707 11.17 29.74 15.75
C ASP A 707 12.18 29.96 14.61
N LEU A 708 13.12 29.02 14.44
CA LEU A 708 14.07 29.04 13.34
C LEU A 708 13.40 28.83 11.98
N VAL A 709 12.39 27.97 11.91
CA VAL A 709 11.63 27.70 10.67
C VAL A 709 11.04 28.99 10.08
N ALA A 710 10.49 29.86 10.94
CA ALA A 710 9.89 31.10 10.48
C ALA A 710 10.95 32.10 9.97
N ARG A 711 12.14 32.13 10.59
CA ARG A 711 13.24 33.02 10.21
C ARG A 711 13.96 32.59 8.95
N LEU A 712 13.97 31.28 8.68
CA LEU A 712 14.61 30.71 7.48
C LEU A 712 13.78 30.89 6.20
N LYS A 713 12.47 31.05 6.29
CA LYS A 713 11.56 31.04 5.14
C LYS A 713 11.97 32.03 4.03
N ASP A 714 12.42 33.21 4.41
CA ASP A 714 12.83 34.28 3.49
C ASP A 714 14.29 34.71 3.73
N TYR A 715 15.06 33.85 4.42
CA TYR A 715 16.45 34.16 4.74
C TYR A 715 17.34 33.93 3.52
N ASN A 716 18.20 34.91 3.24
CA ASN A 716 19.22 34.82 2.19
C ASN A 716 20.50 35.40 2.79
N GLY A 717 21.43 34.57 3.15
CA GLY A 717 22.62 34.98 3.90
C GLY A 717 23.52 33.81 4.30
N VAL A 718 24.19 33.95 5.42
CA VAL A 718 25.15 32.95 5.93
C VAL A 718 24.55 32.19 7.11
N GLY A 719 24.71 30.86 7.09
CA GLY A 719 24.36 30.00 8.22
C GLY A 719 25.49 29.03 8.56
N TRP A 720 25.67 28.77 9.84
CA TRP A 720 26.68 27.88 10.35
C TRP A 720 26.06 26.64 10.98
N TYR A 721 26.56 25.47 10.60
CA TYR A 721 26.21 24.17 11.17
C TYR A 721 27.36 23.61 11.98
N SER A 722 27.06 22.89 13.05
CA SER A 722 28.10 22.22 13.86
C SER A 722 27.60 20.88 14.39
N ILE A 723 28.47 19.86 14.36
CA ILE A 723 28.26 18.58 14.99
C ILE A 723 29.54 18.02 15.55
N GLN A 724 29.43 17.28 16.66
CA GLN A 724 30.52 16.50 17.21
C GLN A 724 30.28 15.03 16.95
N LEU A 725 31.27 14.32 16.40
CA LEU A 725 31.19 12.92 16.02
C LEU A 725 32.36 12.12 16.55
N VAL A 726 32.09 10.83 16.75
CA VAL A 726 33.15 9.81 16.89
C VAL A 726 33.23 9.10 15.54
N LEU A 727 34.39 9.17 14.90
CA LEU A 727 34.59 8.48 13.64
C LEU A 727 34.95 7.00 13.88
N PRO A 728 34.48 6.09 13.01
CA PRO A 728 34.89 4.69 13.04
C PRO A 728 36.42 4.56 12.87
N SER A 729 37.05 3.76 13.71
CA SER A 729 38.52 3.53 13.67
C SER A 729 38.96 2.88 12.36
N GLU A 730 38.05 2.18 11.69
CA GLU A 730 38.30 1.52 10.42
C GLU A 730 38.52 2.52 9.25
N LEU A 731 38.20 3.79 9.48
CA LEU A 731 38.51 4.87 8.53
C LEU A 731 39.95 5.38 8.67
N GLU A 732 40.64 5.09 9.77
CA GLU A 732 42.03 5.50 9.96
C GLU A 732 42.93 4.86 8.91
N GLY A 733 43.79 5.67 8.31
CA GLY A 733 44.67 5.23 7.22
C GLY A 733 44.04 5.15 5.82
N ASN A 734 42.75 5.47 5.69
CA ASN A 734 42.08 5.61 4.40
C ASN A 734 41.72 7.08 4.14
N PRO A 735 41.59 7.50 2.89
CA PRO A 735 40.99 8.80 2.57
C PRO A 735 39.57 8.88 3.13
N VAL A 736 39.25 9.97 3.81
CA VAL A 736 37.94 10.20 4.45
C VAL A 736 37.22 11.37 3.82
N LEU A 737 36.09 11.12 3.27
CA LEU A 737 35.31 12.11 2.55
C LEU A 737 34.03 12.49 3.34
N LEU A 738 33.74 13.79 3.37
CA LEU A 738 32.43 14.31 3.76
C LEU A 738 31.56 14.40 2.51
N TYR A 739 30.47 13.64 2.49
CA TYR A 739 29.48 13.65 1.42
C TYR A 739 28.25 14.41 1.88
N LEU A 740 27.79 15.38 1.07
CA LEU A 740 26.54 16.11 1.26
C LEU A 740 25.63 15.85 0.05
N GLY A 741 24.36 15.59 0.30
CA GLY A 741 23.40 15.27 -0.77
C GLY A 741 23.25 16.41 -1.79
N SER A 742 23.17 17.64 -1.34
CA SER A 742 23.34 18.87 -2.13
C SER A 742 23.54 20.07 -1.19
N VAL A 743 24.11 21.13 -1.72
CA VAL A 743 24.30 22.39 -1.00
C VAL A 743 23.76 23.53 -1.85
N GLY A 744 22.90 24.33 -1.27
CA GLY A 744 22.44 25.59 -1.89
C GLY A 744 23.37 26.74 -1.51
N GLY A 745 24.11 27.25 -2.49
CA GLY A 745 25.11 28.27 -2.31
C GLY A 745 26.53 27.77 -2.16
N SER A 746 27.44 28.57 -1.58
CA SER A 746 28.82 28.15 -1.31
C SER A 746 28.95 27.49 0.05
N LEU A 747 29.92 26.58 0.18
CA LEU A 747 30.19 25.82 1.39
C LEU A 747 31.66 25.94 1.78
N GLN A 748 31.92 26.08 3.06
CA GLN A 748 33.23 25.85 3.68
C GLN A 748 33.10 24.79 4.77
N VAL A 749 34.00 23.83 4.77
CA VAL A 749 34.05 22.70 5.72
C VAL A 749 35.26 22.82 6.64
N TYR A 750 35.02 22.82 7.92
CA TYR A 750 36.04 22.86 8.94
C TYR A 750 36.01 21.60 9.78
N ILE A 751 37.20 21.03 10.06
CA ILE A 751 37.39 19.91 10.99
C ILE A 751 38.29 20.39 12.12
N ASN A 752 37.80 20.34 13.35
CA ASN A 752 38.52 20.80 14.54
C ASN A 752 39.09 22.22 14.36
N GLY A 753 38.30 23.12 13.73
CA GLY A 753 38.69 24.51 13.49
C GLY A 753 39.56 24.73 12.24
N ARG A 754 40.02 23.70 11.56
CA ARG A 754 40.85 23.82 10.34
C ARG A 754 40.01 23.66 9.11
N LEU A 755 40.22 24.52 8.12
CA LEU A 755 39.51 24.46 6.81
C LEU A 755 39.99 23.21 6.06
N ALA A 756 39.08 22.23 5.91
CA ALA A 756 39.33 21.03 5.14
C ALA A 756 39.05 21.22 3.65
N GLY A 757 38.07 22.05 3.29
CA GLY A 757 37.75 22.32 1.89
C GLY A 757 36.61 23.29 1.71
N SER A 758 36.38 23.67 0.45
CA SER A 758 35.30 24.57 0.07
C SER A 758 34.63 24.11 -1.23
N TYR A 759 33.38 24.54 -1.43
CA TYR A 759 32.61 24.30 -2.64
C TYR A 759 31.88 25.58 -3.04
N GLU A 760 31.86 25.84 -4.34
CA GLU A 760 31.10 26.91 -4.95
C GLU A 760 30.01 26.29 -5.83
N ASP A 761 28.76 26.67 -5.61
CA ASP A 761 27.66 26.16 -6.42
C ASP A 761 27.72 26.74 -7.85
N LYS A 762 27.85 25.86 -8.83
CA LYS A 762 27.96 26.23 -10.25
C LYS A 762 26.60 26.48 -10.92
N ASP A 763 25.51 26.00 -10.31
CA ASP A 763 24.14 26.24 -10.77
C ASP A 763 23.23 26.63 -9.60
N PRO A 764 23.39 27.84 -9.09
CA PRO A 764 22.61 28.31 -7.93
C PRO A 764 21.10 28.32 -8.13
N ALA A 765 20.64 28.23 -9.40
CA ALA A 765 19.22 28.16 -9.72
C ALA A 765 18.65 26.75 -9.46
N ASN A 766 19.50 25.71 -9.45
CA ASN A 766 19.04 24.33 -9.29
C ASN A 766 20.11 23.48 -8.56
N PRO A 767 20.36 23.71 -7.26
CA PRO A 767 21.35 22.99 -6.47
C PRO A 767 20.89 21.55 -6.24
N SER A 768 21.27 20.63 -7.10
CA SER A 768 20.84 19.23 -7.05
C SER A 768 21.97 18.20 -7.06
N SER A 769 23.21 18.65 -7.21
CA SER A 769 24.35 17.75 -7.30
C SER A 769 24.96 17.47 -5.91
N PRO A 770 25.36 16.22 -5.63
CA PRO A 770 26.11 15.92 -4.43
C PRO A 770 27.46 16.65 -4.37
N VAL A 771 27.84 16.98 -3.15
CA VAL A 771 29.14 17.63 -2.87
C VAL A 771 29.99 16.68 -2.02
N THR A 772 31.23 16.50 -2.41
CA THR A 772 32.19 15.66 -1.69
C THR A 772 33.44 16.47 -1.36
N ILE A 773 33.82 16.48 -0.08
CA ILE A 773 35.02 17.18 0.42
C ILE A 773 35.91 16.15 1.12
N ASP A 774 37.22 16.13 0.77
CA ASP A 774 38.19 15.34 1.52
C ASP A 774 38.45 16.01 2.87
N ILE A 775 38.15 15.30 3.94
CA ILE A 775 38.33 15.77 5.32
C ILE A 775 39.46 14.99 6.03
N GLY A 776 39.96 13.94 5.41
CA GLY A 776 40.97 13.05 6.00
C GLY A 776 42.23 13.77 6.54
N PRO A 777 42.81 14.73 5.80
CA PRO A 777 44.02 15.44 6.27
C PRO A 777 43.83 16.22 7.58
N GLU A 778 42.60 16.65 7.88
CA GLU A 778 42.31 17.49 9.05
C GLU A 778 41.77 16.69 10.25
N ILE A 779 41.61 15.37 10.12
CA ILE A 779 41.15 14.49 11.20
C ILE A 779 42.33 14.26 12.16
N ASP A 780 42.08 14.50 13.43
CA ASP A 780 43.00 14.17 14.50
C ASP A 780 42.61 12.83 15.16
N TRP A 781 43.19 11.73 14.68
CA TRP A 781 42.90 10.38 15.18
C TRP A 781 43.29 10.14 16.63
N ALA A 782 44.12 11.04 17.22
CA ALA A 782 44.41 10.98 18.63
C ALA A 782 43.25 11.50 19.50
N GLN A 783 42.35 12.25 18.93
CA GLN A 783 41.14 12.75 19.60
C GLN A 783 39.98 11.80 19.36
N ARG A 784 39.24 11.49 20.44
CA ARG A 784 38.04 10.67 20.34
C ARG A 784 36.90 11.34 19.55
N PHE A 785 36.77 12.65 19.72
CA PHE A 785 35.69 13.44 19.13
C PHE A 785 36.24 14.37 18.06
N GLN A 786 35.60 14.43 16.93
CA GLN A 786 35.88 15.37 15.86
C GLN A 786 34.76 16.40 15.78
N MET A 787 35.09 17.67 15.75
CA MET A 787 34.13 18.75 15.45
C MET A 787 34.09 19.00 13.96
N ILE A 788 32.91 18.93 13.38
CA ILE A 788 32.66 19.30 11.99
C ILE A 788 31.82 20.54 12.00
N THR A 789 32.34 21.63 11.42
CA THR A 789 31.65 22.90 11.30
C THR A 789 31.54 23.27 9.82
N LEU A 790 30.35 23.64 9.39
CA LEU A 790 30.04 24.02 8.00
C LEU A 790 29.56 25.45 7.98
N ARG A 791 30.10 26.27 7.08
CA ARG A 791 29.59 27.60 6.75
C ARG A 791 28.95 27.50 5.37
N VAL A 792 27.66 27.79 5.31
CA VAL A 792 26.89 27.85 4.06
C VAL A 792 26.51 29.30 3.80
N ASP A 793 26.73 29.77 2.58
CA ASP A 793 26.37 31.10 2.13
C ASP A 793 25.46 30.97 0.90
N ASP A 794 24.17 31.23 1.09
CA ASP A 794 23.15 31.06 0.05
C ASP A 794 22.85 32.34 -0.73
N ARG A 795 23.61 33.38 -0.51
CA ARG A 795 23.41 34.67 -1.22
C ARG A 795 23.48 34.47 -2.73
N GLY A 796 22.31 34.57 -3.38
CA GLY A 796 22.16 34.35 -4.82
C GLY A 796 21.74 32.93 -5.23
N ALA A 797 21.58 32.01 -4.29
CA ALA A 797 21.02 30.67 -4.57
C ALA A 797 19.48 30.69 -4.56
N ALA A 798 18.88 29.83 -5.37
CA ALA A 798 17.41 29.69 -5.38
C ALA A 798 16.87 28.94 -4.16
N LYS A 799 17.74 28.18 -3.47
CA LYS A 799 17.45 27.44 -2.25
C LYS A 799 18.70 27.36 -1.41
N GLY A 800 18.58 27.70 -0.13
CA GLY A 800 19.69 27.71 0.81
C GLY A 800 19.82 26.41 1.60
N GLY A 801 21.00 26.22 2.18
CA GLY A 801 21.25 25.16 3.15
C GLY A 801 21.71 23.82 2.54
N ILE A 802 21.63 22.77 3.36
CA ILE A 802 22.05 21.40 3.01
C ILE A 802 20.81 20.53 2.84
N ASN A 803 20.76 19.77 1.74
CA ASN A 803 19.66 18.86 1.47
C ASN A 803 20.16 17.45 1.12
N GLY A 804 19.40 16.41 1.48
CA GLY A 804 19.76 15.03 1.22
C GLY A 804 20.69 14.39 2.24
N GLY A 805 20.97 15.08 3.36
CA GLY A 805 21.78 14.55 4.47
C GLY A 805 23.28 14.72 4.28
N VAL A 806 24.03 14.37 5.34
CA VAL A 806 25.47 14.42 5.42
C VAL A 806 26.03 13.08 5.87
N TRP A 807 27.08 12.61 5.18
CA TRP A 807 27.69 11.31 5.39
C TRP A 807 29.20 11.43 5.46
N ILE A 808 29.81 10.53 6.22
CA ILE A 808 31.26 10.32 6.21
C ILE A 808 31.54 8.99 5.54
N VAL A 809 32.39 9.00 4.53
CA VAL A 809 32.70 7.85 3.68
C VAL A 809 34.21 7.66 3.59
N GLY A 810 34.70 6.44 3.76
CA GLY A 810 36.08 6.08 3.45
C GLY A 810 36.23 5.77 1.95
N ALA A 811 37.36 6.14 1.38
CA ALA A 811 37.67 5.84 0.00
C ALA A 811 39.08 5.18 -0.11
N PRO A 812 39.29 4.17 -0.99
CA PRO A 812 40.60 3.65 -1.31
C PRO A 812 41.49 4.74 -1.97
N GLU A 813 42.77 4.71 -1.69
CA GLU A 813 43.73 5.68 -2.21
C GLU A 813 43.78 5.75 -3.76
N GLU A 814 43.61 4.63 -4.42
CA GLU A 814 43.55 4.49 -5.88
C GLU A 814 42.31 5.18 -6.51
N ASN A 815 41.25 5.39 -5.75
CA ASN A 815 40.03 6.04 -6.26
C ASN A 815 40.02 7.57 -6.06
N MET A 816 40.86 8.10 -5.16
CA MET A 816 41.06 9.54 -4.97
C MET A 816 41.71 10.18 -6.21
N ALA A 817 42.68 9.52 -6.79
CA ALA A 817 43.32 9.98 -8.03
C ALA A 817 42.38 10.01 -9.25
N ALA A 818 41.30 9.20 -9.25
CA ALA A 818 40.27 9.20 -10.27
C ALA A 818 39.22 10.29 -10.02
N ALA A 819 38.87 10.55 -8.75
CA ALA A 819 37.94 11.60 -8.37
C ALA A 819 38.53 13.00 -8.62
N ASP A 820 39.81 13.22 -8.32
CA ASP A 820 40.53 14.45 -8.64
C ASP A 820 40.64 14.69 -10.14
N ARG A 821 40.88 13.65 -10.96
CA ARG A 821 40.87 13.75 -12.41
C ARG A 821 39.47 14.06 -12.95
N ALA A 822 38.43 13.46 -12.39
CA ALA A 822 37.04 13.72 -12.80
C ALA A 822 36.59 15.15 -12.45
N GLN A 823 37.15 15.76 -11.40
CA GLN A 823 36.91 17.18 -11.07
C GLN A 823 37.73 18.14 -11.94
N THR A 824 38.94 17.72 -12.38
CA THR A 824 39.81 18.51 -13.23
C THR A 824 39.56 18.34 -14.73
N GLU A 825 38.98 17.20 -15.16
CA GLU A 825 38.68 16.87 -16.56
C GLU A 825 37.24 17.17 -16.99
N ARG A 826 36.40 17.78 -16.14
CA ARG A 826 35.14 18.35 -16.64
C ARG A 826 35.50 19.53 -17.53
N PRO A 827 35.16 19.49 -18.84
CA PRO A 827 35.54 20.55 -19.75
C PRO A 827 34.97 21.86 -19.23
N GLY A 828 35.86 22.74 -18.86
CA GLY A 828 35.56 24.11 -18.57
C GLY A 828 35.08 24.79 -19.82
N SER A 829 34.17 25.71 -19.65
CA SER A 829 33.64 26.70 -20.54
C SER A 829 32.56 26.23 -21.45
#